data_716670e52ee11e14958865db6ddde7ae
#
_entry.id   716670e52ee11e14958865db6ddde7ae
#
_cell.length_a   1.000
_cell.length_b   1.000
_cell.length_c   1.000
_cell.angle_alpha   90.00
_cell.angle_beta   90.00
_cell.angle_gamma   90.00
#
_symmetry.space_group_name_H-M   'P 1'
#
loop_
_entity.id
_entity.type
_entity.pdbx_description
1 polymer ?
#
loop_
_entity_poly.entity_id
_entity_poly.type
_entity_poly.pdbx_seq_one_letter_code
_entity_poly.pdbx_strand_id
1 'polypeptide(L)'
;MQVSPRRNAAQQSFRTLFTLALLFLVPIPSRAVIVRGTVTDPLGAAIPGARVQLIQGKTSAGSAIASPDGSFEIRSTASGRFVLLTSAATFAVNIGQNFYGGRTDLITRNPTLEIASIVTQVTVTATGIPTPIQQASSAINLIPFSALQERVGVIDDLRQSPGINAVQQGQYGGVGSIFVRGGNSDANKVMIDGVTSEDVGGRFDFGTVSSTALDGFELYRGPNSVLYGSDAGASVVNFTTPRGGTLKPVLNYSGDAGNFHTYRNEVTVGGTHNRFDYYGAFSRFDSSNALPLDRYHAATSAANVGYHITANTPLRFTIRNGVSATGAPNAHDFFGISAAAKQADQDLYSGATVENRYHEKWHNLVRYGIARKREQFTQFYPVGEKIPVFGFDTYFGNTVTIRGANGYSATGRGAINYAGVYPQGNDQSSLRDELYFQSDYTFSPHFVGLFGFRYEDERGSYNNPGFFQFEKIKRTNYQYTLQFQGDLFGRLFYSLGGAIERNNLYGTAGTPRFGLAWVPVRPGNQLFHGTKLRANIATGVQEPSLLSEFNSLYKQLSDAGRPDLIASYNVHPIQALRSRSYDIGVDQNIFNQQLILKAGYFHNQFSHQLDYVDSGTLKTVFGIDTSTAFIYGALLNTLAYRAQGFEGELQYAPNSHILLRGGYTYLASIVEQSFSTDAAANGTSAQNPNLPGIPIGSSYPLVGQRPFRRPPQTGFFSALYEGTKWTAAFKGAFSSRADDSTFLSYSDINGDNTLLLPNRNLDFGYAKLDAYGTYAATNHISAFAELGNLLSQQRIGPVGYPGLPFTFRTGLKIRVGGD
;
A
#
# COMPACT_ATOMS: atom_id res chain seq x y z
N MET A 1 -18.25 -50.88 25.01
CA MET A 1 -17.26 -50.67 23.93
C MET A 1 -16.56 -49.31 24.17
N GLN A 2 -15.33 -49.38 24.70
CA GLN A 2 -14.50 -48.20 24.97
C GLN A 2 -13.85 -47.75 23.69
N VAL A 3 -13.94 -46.46 23.35
CA VAL A 3 -13.14 -45.81 22.30
C VAL A 3 -12.15 -44.84 22.96
N SER A 4 -10.88 -45.19 22.85
CA SER A 4 -9.73 -44.42 23.31
C SER A 4 -9.47 -43.23 22.39
N PRO A 5 -9.15 -42.03 22.91
CA PRO A 5 -8.76 -40.92 22.06
C PRO A 5 -7.27 -40.98 21.75
N ARG A 6 -6.91 -41.01 20.49
CA ARG A 6 -5.52 -40.78 20.02
C ARG A 6 -5.12 -39.32 20.25
N ARG A 7 -4.15 -39.13 21.13
CA ARG A 7 -3.47 -37.84 21.33
C ARG A 7 -2.49 -37.56 20.19
N ASN A 8 -2.59 -36.39 19.60
CA ASN A 8 -1.73 -35.93 18.53
C ASN A 8 -0.27 -35.75 18.97
N ALA A 9 0.64 -36.42 18.30
CA ALA A 9 2.10 -36.32 18.49
C ALA A 9 2.71 -34.93 18.18
N ALA A 10 1.96 -34.01 17.59
CA ALA A 10 2.44 -32.67 17.23
C ALA A 10 2.61 -31.71 18.42
N GLN A 11 1.98 -31.98 19.58
CA GLN A 11 2.11 -31.09 20.74
C GLN A 11 3.35 -31.36 21.62
N GLN A 12 3.97 -32.52 21.49
CA GLN A 12 5.18 -32.83 22.27
C GLN A 12 6.48 -32.31 21.64
N SER A 13 6.54 -32.20 20.32
CA SER A 13 7.71 -31.69 19.61
C SER A 13 7.94 -30.18 19.82
N PHE A 14 6.89 -29.42 20.09
CA PHE A 14 6.98 -27.96 20.27
C PHE A 14 7.51 -27.55 21.65
N ARG A 15 7.26 -28.38 22.67
CA ARG A 15 7.78 -28.12 24.03
C ARG A 15 9.27 -28.40 24.19
N THR A 16 9.83 -29.31 23.43
CA THR A 16 11.26 -29.71 23.52
C THR A 16 12.16 -28.70 22.77
N LEU A 17 11.72 -28.06 21.73
CA LEU A 17 12.48 -27.01 21.03
C LEU A 17 12.58 -25.69 21.82
N PHE A 18 11.57 -25.37 22.62
CA PHE A 18 11.57 -24.12 23.40
C PHE A 18 12.50 -24.18 24.63
N THR A 19 12.76 -25.38 25.16
CA THR A 19 13.63 -25.59 26.34
C THR A 19 15.12 -25.64 25.94
N LEU A 20 15.47 -25.97 24.70
CA LEU A 20 16.87 -26.00 24.25
C LEU A 20 17.43 -24.60 23.86
N ALA A 21 16.60 -23.60 23.62
CA ALA A 21 17.02 -22.25 23.25
C ALA A 21 17.44 -21.38 24.46
N LEU A 22 17.24 -21.85 25.71
CA LEU A 22 17.52 -21.06 26.91
C LEU A 22 18.87 -21.36 27.57
N LEU A 23 19.70 -22.25 27.05
CA LEU A 23 20.88 -22.78 27.74
C LEU A 23 22.24 -22.21 27.31
N PHE A 24 22.30 -21.14 26.50
CA PHE A 24 23.58 -20.54 26.08
C PHE A 24 23.68 -19.03 26.41
N LEU A 25 23.71 -18.68 27.70
CA LEU A 25 24.04 -17.32 28.13
C LEU A 25 24.96 -17.38 29.37
N VAL A 26 26.26 -17.52 29.11
CA VAL A 26 27.30 -17.19 30.09
C VAL A 26 28.14 -16.07 29.50
N PRO A 27 28.21 -14.86 30.09
CA PRO A 27 29.08 -13.80 29.62
C PRO A 27 30.51 -13.98 30.11
N ILE A 28 31.47 -14.00 29.18
CA ILE A 28 32.91 -13.91 29.46
C ILE A 28 33.31 -12.42 29.47
N PRO A 29 33.90 -11.88 30.54
CA PRO A 29 34.31 -10.46 30.53
C PRO A 29 35.56 -10.26 29.66
N SER A 30 35.41 -9.58 28.54
CA SER A 30 36.54 -9.13 27.72
C SER A 30 36.89 -7.67 28.00
N ARG A 31 38.18 -7.35 28.07
CA ARG A 31 38.70 -5.98 28.15
C ARG A 31 38.37 -5.24 26.88
N ALA A 32 37.59 -4.17 26.96
CA ALA A 32 37.05 -3.43 25.83
C ALA A 32 37.09 -1.92 26.09
N VAL A 33 37.35 -1.11 25.06
CA VAL A 33 37.00 0.31 25.08
C VAL A 33 35.48 0.44 25.19
N ILE A 34 35.07 1.29 26.15
CA ILE A 34 33.64 1.58 26.33
C ILE A 34 33.38 3.00 25.87
N VAL A 35 32.54 3.13 24.85
CA VAL A 35 32.05 4.44 24.37
C VAL A 35 30.59 4.56 24.75
N ARG A 36 30.27 5.55 25.57
CA ARG A 36 28.90 5.83 26.00
C ARG A 36 28.52 7.27 25.80
N GLY A 37 27.23 7.55 25.76
CA GLY A 37 26.71 8.91 25.63
C GLY A 37 25.22 8.92 25.46
N THR A 38 24.68 10.06 25.11
CA THR A 38 23.26 10.29 24.81
C THR A 38 23.15 10.89 23.43
N VAL A 39 22.28 10.31 22.60
CA VAL A 39 21.91 10.87 21.30
C VAL A 39 20.77 11.86 21.51
N THR A 40 20.97 13.10 21.08
CA THR A 40 19.97 14.17 21.24
C THR A 40 19.71 14.87 19.89
N ASP A 41 18.60 15.58 19.80
CA ASP A 41 18.36 16.58 18.76
C ASP A 41 19.04 17.93 19.12
N PRO A 42 19.00 18.95 18.24
CA PRO A 42 19.56 20.28 18.51
C PRO A 42 18.91 21.03 19.68
N LEU A 43 17.72 20.63 20.10
CA LEU A 43 17.00 21.18 21.25
C LEU A 43 17.29 20.42 22.56
N GLY A 44 18.12 19.36 22.49
CA GLY A 44 18.50 18.54 23.63
C GLY A 44 17.53 17.43 23.97
N ALA A 45 16.48 17.20 23.16
CA ALA A 45 15.59 16.08 23.34
C ALA A 45 16.28 14.74 22.95
N ALA A 46 16.11 13.70 23.77
CA ALA A 46 16.66 12.38 23.51
C ALA A 46 16.09 11.76 22.22
N ILE A 47 16.92 11.05 21.44
CA ILE A 47 16.49 10.34 20.24
C ILE A 47 16.57 8.82 20.49
N PRO A 48 15.47 8.19 20.90
CA PRO A 48 15.40 6.74 21.12
C PRO A 48 15.57 5.96 19.82
N GLY A 49 16.15 4.77 19.91
CA GLY A 49 16.30 3.91 18.74
C GLY A 49 17.36 4.39 17.73
N ALA A 50 18.06 5.49 18.01
CA ALA A 50 19.17 5.94 17.18
C ALA A 50 20.25 4.86 17.13
N ARG A 51 20.71 4.53 15.93
CA ARG A 51 21.81 3.59 15.72
C ARG A 51 23.13 4.33 15.80
N VAL A 52 23.95 3.95 16.76
CA VAL A 52 25.29 4.49 16.97
C VAL A 52 26.31 3.42 16.59
N GLN A 53 27.21 3.72 15.65
CA GLN A 53 28.25 2.81 15.19
C GLN A 53 29.62 3.42 15.50
N LEU A 54 30.48 2.60 16.09
CA LEU A 54 31.87 2.93 16.30
C LEU A 54 32.67 2.47 15.09
N ILE A 55 33.16 3.39 14.29
CA ILE A 55 33.89 3.10 13.04
C ILE A 55 35.38 3.29 13.26
N GLN A 56 36.17 2.28 12.84
CA GLN A 56 37.63 2.33 12.80
C GLN A 56 38.09 2.16 11.34
N GLY A 57 38.63 3.25 10.75
CA GLY A 57 38.94 3.25 9.33
C GLY A 57 37.72 3.04 8.44
N LYS A 58 37.59 1.86 7.85
CA LYS A 58 36.43 1.47 7.01
C LYS A 58 35.58 0.36 7.62
N THR A 59 35.87 -0.09 8.83
CA THR A 59 35.18 -1.21 9.49
C THR A 59 34.44 -0.75 10.73
N SER A 60 33.31 -1.36 11.03
CA SER A 60 32.59 -1.17 12.30
C SER A 60 33.32 -1.92 13.39
N ALA A 61 33.75 -1.21 14.43
CA ALA A 61 34.39 -1.77 15.62
C ALA A 61 33.39 -2.05 16.74
N GLY A 62 32.13 -1.62 16.60
CA GLY A 62 31.02 -1.87 17.51
C GLY A 62 29.82 -1.02 17.14
N SER A 63 28.63 -1.41 17.59
CA SER A 63 27.41 -0.62 17.47
C SER A 63 26.49 -0.78 18.66
N ALA A 64 25.64 0.22 18.89
CA ALA A 64 24.57 0.20 19.86
C ALA A 64 23.34 0.87 19.27
N ILE A 65 22.20 0.53 19.83
CA ILE A 65 20.94 1.27 19.60
C ILE A 65 20.69 2.07 20.86
N ALA A 66 20.42 3.37 20.68
CA ALA A 66 20.12 4.26 21.78
C ALA A 66 18.85 3.80 22.53
N SER A 67 18.95 3.74 23.83
CA SER A 67 17.87 3.43 24.76
C SER A 67 16.75 4.51 24.68
N PRO A 68 15.59 4.29 25.30
CA PRO A 68 14.50 5.27 25.31
C PRO A 68 14.89 6.68 25.80
N ASP A 69 15.90 6.79 26.67
CA ASP A 69 16.47 8.04 27.15
C ASP A 69 17.59 8.59 26.25
N GLY A 70 17.73 8.05 25.04
CA GLY A 70 18.80 8.37 24.09
C GLY A 70 20.17 7.82 24.49
N SER A 71 20.34 7.20 25.65
CA SER A 71 21.62 6.68 26.10
C SER A 71 22.07 5.48 25.30
N PHE A 72 23.38 5.37 25.06
CA PHE A 72 23.99 4.22 24.40
C PHE A 72 25.31 3.84 25.06
N GLU A 73 25.68 2.58 24.93
CA GLU A 73 26.98 2.07 25.33
C GLU A 73 27.48 1.08 24.26
N ILE A 74 28.68 1.33 23.76
CA ILE A 74 29.37 0.45 22.81
C ILE A 74 30.61 -0.09 23.46
N ARG A 75 30.77 -1.40 23.48
CA ARG A 75 31.98 -2.08 23.95
C ARG A 75 32.73 -2.65 22.78
N SER A 76 34.02 -2.32 22.62
CA SER A 76 34.85 -2.81 21.53
C SER A 76 36.19 -3.29 22.01
N THR A 77 36.61 -4.45 21.51
CA THR A 77 37.96 -4.99 21.77
C THR A 77 39.05 -4.33 20.93
N ALA A 78 38.65 -3.53 19.93
CA ALA A 78 39.55 -2.76 19.10
C ALA A 78 40.12 -1.55 19.88
N SER A 79 41.30 -1.06 19.49
CA SER A 79 41.93 0.15 20.03
C SER A 79 42.50 0.97 18.89
N GLY A 80 42.48 2.32 19.00
CA GLY A 80 43.02 3.22 18.00
C GLY A 80 42.09 4.43 17.75
N ARG A 81 42.10 4.97 16.52
CA ARG A 81 41.26 6.08 16.14
C ARG A 81 39.90 5.61 15.69
N PHE A 82 38.87 6.20 16.25
CA PHE A 82 37.48 5.91 16.00
C PHE A 82 36.71 7.15 15.57
N VAL A 83 35.59 6.91 14.89
CA VAL A 83 34.55 7.90 14.61
C VAL A 83 33.21 7.29 15.02
N LEU A 84 32.32 8.07 15.61
CA LEU A 84 30.92 7.68 15.79
C LEU A 84 30.12 8.06 14.54
N LEU A 85 29.48 7.09 13.94
CA LEU A 85 28.45 7.27 12.94
C LEU A 85 27.10 7.07 13.63
N THR A 86 26.29 8.11 13.71
CA THR A 86 24.98 8.04 14.37
C THR A 86 23.87 8.33 13.39
N SER A 87 22.83 7.49 13.38
CA SER A 87 21.67 7.61 12.48
C SER A 87 20.39 7.26 13.22
N ALA A 88 19.32 7.95 12.92
CA ALA A 88 17.97 7.64 13.37
C ALA A 88 16.98 7.93 12.24
N ALA A 89 15.80 7.32 12.27
CA ALA A 89 14.73 7.64 11.35
C ALA A 89 14.38 9.14 11.45
N THR A 90 14.21 9.82 10.32
CA THR A 90 13.95 11.26 10.23
C THR A 90 15.09 12.21 10.60
N PHE A 91 16.27 11.70 10.99
CA PHE A 91 17.44 12.50 11.33
C PHE A 91 18.57 12.31 10.33
N ALA A 92 19.35 13.37 10.09
CA ALA A 92 20.56 13.31 9.29
C ALA A 92 21.61 12.43 9.96
N VAL A 93 22.35 11.67 9.15
CA VAL A 93 23.46 10.88 9.67
C VAL A 93 24.54 11.83 10.21
N ASN A 94 24.84 11.71 11.49
CA ASN A 94 25.93 12.46 12.13
C ASN A 94 27.22 11.62 12.07
N ILE A 95 28.26 12.22 11.51
CA ILE A 95 29.63 11.68 11.54
C ILE A 95 30.40 12.54 12.55
N GLY A 96 30.59 11.97 13.74
CA GLY A 96 31.31 12.65 14.81
C GLY A 96 32.78 12.90 14.48
N GLN A 97 33.43 13.70 15.31
CA GLN A 97 34.88 13.94 15.18
C GLN A 97 35.68 12.68 15.53
N ASN A 98 36.85 12.52 14.91
CA ASN A 98 37.79 11.48 15.23
C ASN A 98 38.28 11.57 16.69
N PHE A 99 38.32 10.44 17.38
CA PHE A 99 38.88 10.32 18.70
C PHE A 99 39.73 9.06 18.85
N TYR A 100 40.58 9.01 19.84
CA TYR A 100 41.40 7.84 20.17
C TYR A 100 40.81 7.10 21.37
N GLY A 101 40.77 5.76 21.32
CA GLY A 101 40.34 4.93 22.42
C GLY A 101 41.25 3.73 22.64
N GLY A 102 41.77 3.60 23.86
CA GLY A 102 42.56 2.45 24.34
C GLY A 102 41.62 1.34 24.88
N ARG A 103 42.14 0.10 24.99
CA ARG A 103 41.38 -1.10 25.39
C ARG A 103 40.71 -1.07 26.76
N THR A 104 40.93 -0.06 27.57
CA THR A 104 40.36 0.11 28.91
C THR A 104 39.72 1.47 29.10
N ASP A 105 39.63 2.28 28.04
CA ASP A 105 39.13 3.65 28.16
C ASP A 105 37.59 3.66 28.24
N LEU A 106 37.11 4.54 29.11
CA LEU A 106 35.69 4.93 29.15
C LEU A 106 35.56 6.31 28.51
N ILE A 107 34.92 6.40 27.35
CA ILE A 107 34.83 7.61 26.55
C ILE A 107 33.39 8.05 26.48
N THR A 108 33.08 9.28 26.86
CA THR A 108 31.74 9.86 26.70
C THR A 108 31.68 10.70 25.42
N ARG A 109 30.66 10.44 24.57
CA ARG A 109 30.36 11.20 23.38
C ARG A 109 28.84 11.36 23.24
N ASN A 110 28.39 12.58 23.06
CA ASN A 110 26.96 12.89 22.90
C ASN A 110 26.73 13.41 21.48
N PRO A 111 26.38 12.52 20.54
CA PRO A 111 26.06 12.94 19.18
C PRO A 111 24.72 13.66 19.16
N THR A 112 24.71 14.84 18.49
CA THR A 112 23.47 15.56 18.19
C THR A 112 23.09 15.27 16.74
N LEU A 113 21.88 14.79 16.55
CA LEU A 113 21.32 14.54 15.22
C LEU A 113 20.44 15.72 14.81
N GLU A 114 20.79 16.37 13.74
CA GLU A 114 19.89 17.34 13.10
C GLU A 114 18.75 16.57 12.42
N ILE A 115 17.56 17.18 12.38
CA ILE A 115 16.44 16.62 11.60
C ILE A 115 16.93 16.47 10.16
N ALA A 116 16.82 15.28 9.61
CA ALA A 116 17.28 15.03 8.25
C ALA A 116 16.60 16.04 7.32
N SER A 117 17.40 16.89 6.71
CA SER A 117 16.99 17.34 5.37
C SER A 117 16.72 16.05 4.61
N ILE A 118 15.55 15.90 3.98
CA ILE A 118 14.93 14.73 3.33
C ILE A 118 15.88 13.78 2.55
N VAL A 119 17.16 13.95 2.66
CA VAL A 119 18.21 13.43 1.78
C VAL A 119 18.89 12.14 2.26
N THR A 120 18.83 11.81 3.55
CA THR A 120 19.50 10.59 4.05
C THR A 120 18.47 9.57 4.56
N GLN A 121 17.66 9.04 3.65
CA GLN A 121 16.62 8.08 3.98
C GLN A 121 17.10 6.63 3.83
N VAL A 122 16.67 5.77 4.74
CA VAL A 122 16.90 4.31 4.70
C VAL A 122 15.59 3.63 4.37
N THR A 123 15.62 2.66 3.47
CA THR A 123 14.46 1.81 3.15
C THR A 123 14.68 0.38 3.63
N VAL A 124 13.62 -0.26 4.04
CA VAL A 124 13.59 -1.70 4.34
C VAL A 124 12.77 -2.44 3.29
N THR A 125 11.72 -1.80 2.78
CA THR A 125 10.77 -2.43 1.85
C THR A 125 11.41 -2.91 0.55
N ALA A 126 12.50 -2.28 0.10
CA ALA A 126 13.16 -2.67 -1.14
C ALA A 126 14.05 -3.92 -1.02
N THR A 127 14.65 -4.13 0.14
CA THR A 127 15.78 -5.06 0.32
C THR A 127 15.59 -6.07 1.45
N GLY A 128 14.56 -5.92 2.26
CA GLY A 128 14.30 -6.75 3.46
C GLY A 128 15.19 -6.40 4.66
N ILE A 129 16.26 -5.63 4.47
CA ILE A 129 17.13 -5.12 5.52
C ILE A 129 17.32 -3.61 5.38
N PRO A 130 17.60 -2.87 6.47
CA PRO A 130 17.82 -1.43 6.40
C PRO A 130 18.96 -1.07 5.43
N THR A 131 18.62 -0.39 4.34
CA THR A 131 19.56 -0.05 3.27
C THR A 131 19.41 1.43 2.89
N PRO A 132 20.48 2.21 2.80
CA PRO A 132 20.41 3.58 2.29
C PRO A 132 19.80 3.62 0.88
N ILE A 133 18.87 4.55 0.63
CA ILE A 133 18.20 4.67 -0.69
C ILE A 133 19.21 4.80 -1.83
N GLN A 134 20.35 5.42 -1.59
CA GLN A 134 21.41 5.55 -2.60
C GLN A 134 21.99 4.20 -3.05
N GLN A 135 21.88 3.16 -2.23
CA GLN A 135 22.35 1.81 -2.55
C GLN A 135 21.24 0.93 -3.15
N ALA A 136 19.99 1.37 -3.05
CA ALA A 136 18.87 0.62 -3.58
C ALA A 136 18.80 0.67 -5.11
N SER A 137 18.63 -0.48 -5.73
CA SER A 137 18.52 -0.63 -7.20
C SER A 137 17.15 -0.28 -7.76
N SER A 138 16.16 -0.05 -6.92
CA SER A 138 14.75 0.10 -7.29
C SER A 138 14.23 1.51 -7.06
N ALA A 139 13.12 1.84 -7.67
CA ALA A 139 12.41 3.09 -7.47
C ALA A 139 11.58 3.04 -6.18
N ILE A 140 11.91 3.90 -5.22
CA ILE A 140 11.29 3.95 -3.89
C ILE A 140 10.90 5.38 -3.57
N ASN A 141 9.72 5.54 -2.96
CA ASN A 141 9.28 6.79 -2.36
C ASN A 141 9.06 6.58 -0.87
N LEU A 142 9.60 7.48 -0.06
CA LEU A 142 9.31 7.58 1.36
C LEU A 142 8.45 8.83 1.57
N ILE A 143 7.29 8.65 2.15
CA ILE A 143 6.35 9.73 2.46
C ILE A 143 6.34 9.89 3.98
N PRO A 144 6.94 10.97 4.52
CA PRO A 144 7.03 11.18 5.96
C PRO A 144 5.70 11.69 6.54
N PHE A 145 5.57 11.59 7.85
CA PHE A 145 4.41 12.08 8.59
C PHE A 145 4.08 13.56 8.32
N SER A 146 5.08 14.41 8.18
CA SER A 146 4.87 15.84 7.87
C SER A 146 4.05 16.06 6.60
N ALA A 147 4.14 15.12 5.64
CA ALA A 147 3.31 15.16 4.43
C ALA A 147 1.86 14.71 4.66
N LEU A 148 1.60 13.91 5.73
CA LEU A 148 0.28 13.35 6.09
C LEU A 148 -0.48 14.23 7.08
N GLN A 149 0.14 15.26 7.64
CA GLN A 149 -0.49 16.13 8.61
C GLN A 149 -1.76 16.76 8.05
N GLU A 150 -2.79 16.88 8.90
CA GLU A 150 -4.11 17.45 8.64
C GLU A 150 -4.96 16.67 7.63
N ARG A 151 -4.45 15.59 7.05
CA ARG A 151 -5.23 14.74 6.15
C ARG A 151 -6.19 13.83 6.92
N VAL A 152 -7.30 13.49 6.29
CA VAL A 152 -8.25 12.48 6.80
C VAL A 152 -7.81 11.08 6.41
N GLY A 153 -7.42 10.89 5.16
CA GLY A 153 -6.97 9.62 4.59
C GLY A 153 -5.72 9.76 3.75
N VAL A 154 -5.22 8.64 3.24
CA VAL A 154 -3.92 8.55 2.56
C VAL A 154 -4.00 8.73 1.05
N ILE A 155 -5.19 8.73 0.44
CA ILE A 155 -5.35 8.66 -1.02
C ILE A 155 -4.72 9.87 -1.75
N ASP A 156 -4.85 11.06 -1.17
CA ASP A 156 -4.30 12.29 -1.76
C ASP A 156 -2.77 12.37 -1.65
N ASP A 157 -2.19 11.75 -0.62
CA ASP A 157 -0.73 11.68 -0.49
C ASP A 157 -0.12 10.62 -1.39
N LEU A 158 -0.86 9.54 -1.69
CA LEU A 158 -0.47 8.56 -2.71
C LEU A 158 -0.39 9.21 -4.10
N ARG A 159 -1.27 10.19 -4.41
CA ARG A 159 -1.18 11.00 -5.65
C ARG A 159 0.11 11.84 -5.75
N GLN A 160 0.80 12.08 -4.65
CA GLN A 160 2.07 12.82 -4.61
C GLN A 160 3.30 11.92 -4.89
N SER A 161 3.11 10.84 -5.63
CA SER A 161 4.19 9.92 -6.02
C SER A 161 4.14 9.64 -7.52
N PRO A 162 5.28 9.67 -8.23
CA PRO A 162 5.29 9.34 -9.66
C PRO A 162 4.93 7.86 -9.86
N GLY A 163 4.38 7.51 -11.02
CA GLY A 163 3.98 6.16 -11.37
C GLY A 163 2.67 5.68 -10.75
N ILE A 164 1.97 6.54 -10.01
CA ILE A 164 0.70 6.20 -9.35
C ILE A 164 -0.45 6.97 -9.99
N ASN A 165 -1.52 6.25 -10.31
CA ASN A 165 -2.85 6.81 -10.43
C ASN A 165 -3.69 6.34 -9.25
N ALA A 166 -3.99 7.24 -8.30
CA ALA A 166 -4.83 6.95 -7.15
C ALA A 166 -6.25 7.47 -7.41
N VAL A 167 -7.20 6.57 -7.38
CA VAL A 167 -8.61 6.80 -7.73
C VAL A 167 -9.47 6.50 -6.52
N GLN A 168 -10.39 7.40 -6.19
CA GLN A 168 -11.41 7.19 -5.19
C GLN A 168 -12.80 7.25 -5.82
N GLN A 169 -13.63 6.28 -5.52
CA GLN A 169 -14.98 6.15 -6.04
C GLN A 169 -15.94 7.03 -5.23
N GLY A 170 -16.19 8.25 -5.69
CA GLY A 170 -17.02 9.22 -4.98
C GLY A 170 -16.27 10.02 -3.91
N GLN A 171 -16.89 10.18 -2.75
CA GLN A 171 -16.49 11.12 -1.69
C GLN A 171 -15.78 10.43 -0.52
N TYR A 172 -15.76 11.04 0.69
CA TYR A 172 -15.15 10.38 1.85
C TYR A 172 -15.79 9.02 2.11
N GLY A 173 -14.94 8.01 2.36
CA GLY A 173 -15.36 6.63 2.58
C GLY A 173 -15.63 5.82 1.31
N GLY A 174 -15.61 6.46 0.12
CA GLY A 174 -15.70 5.73 -1.14
C GLY A 174 -14.45 4.90 -1.42
N VAL A 175 -14.63 3.76 -2.09
CA VAL A 175 -13.56 2.78 -2.38
C VAL A 175 -12.36 3.44 -3.05
N GLY A 176 -11.20 3.32 -2.43
CA GLY A 176 -9.92 3.83 -2.91
C GLY A 176 -9.07 2.76 -3.56
N SER A 177 -8.57 3.02 -4.76
CA SER A 177 -7.71 2.13 -5.53
C SER A 177 -6.46 2.83 -6.01
N ILE A 178 -5.35 2.11 -6.09
CA ILE A 178 -4.11 2.62 -6.71
C ILE A 178 -3.68 1.74 -7.86
N PHE A 179 -3.23 2.37 -8.92
CA PHE A 179 -2.72 1.73 -10.12
C PHE A 179 -1.27 2.15 -10.30
N VAL A 180 -0.34 1.27 -9.88
CA VAL A 180 1.08 1.58 -9.91
C VAL A 180 1.69 1.10 -11.21
N ARG A 181 2.29 2.03 -11.99
CA ARG A 181 2.94 1.74 -13.29
C ARG A 181 2.06 0.87 -14.22
N GLY A 182 0.74 1.13 -14.21
CA GLY A 182 -0.24 0.43 -15.01
C GLY A 182 -0.74 -0.91 -14.47
N GLY A 183 -0.21 -1.41 -13.35
CA GLY A 183 -0.70 -2.61 -12.68
C GLY A 183 -2.12 -2.45 -12.13
N ASN A 184 -2.81 -3.55 -11.87
CA ASN A 184 -4.12 -3.57 -11.21
C ASN A 184 -4.00 -3.19 -9.73
N SER A 185 -5.10 -2.70 -9.15
CA SER A 185 -5.10 -2.27 -7.74
C SER A 185 -4.89 -3.44 -6.76
N ASP A 186 -5.32 -4.61 -7.09
CA ASP A 186 -5.15 -5.85 -6.33
C ASP A 186 -3.75 -6.49 -6.49
N ALA A 187 -2.91 -5.94 -7.37
CA ALA A 187 -1.52 -6.37 -7.54
C ALA A 187 -0.53 -5.59 -6.64
N ASN A 188 -1.02 -4.85 -5.66
CA ASN A 188 -0.20 -4.05 -4.75
C ASN A 188 -0.24 -4.66 -3.35
N LYS A 189 0.89 -5.19 -2.90
CA LYS A 189 1.06 -5.68 -1.52
C LYS A 189 0.93 -4.51 -0.55
N VAL A 190 0.01 -4.60 0.39
CA VAL A 190 -0.19 -3.58 1.41
C VAL A 190 0.11 -4.15 2.78
N MET A 191 0.96 -3.48 3.53
CA MET A 191 1.31 -3.86 4.89
C MET A 191 1.07 -2.70 5.86
N ILE A 192 0.70 -3.04 7.07
CA ILE A 192 0.67 -2.13 8.20
C ILE A 192 1.57 -2.71 9.29
N ASP A 193 2.64 -1.98 9.63
CA ASP A 193 3.70 -2.43 10.54
C ASP A 193 4.31 -3.79 10.13
N GLY A 194 4.36 -4.04 8.82
CA GLY A 194 4.87 -5.28 8.24
C GLY A 194 3.89 -6.45 8.24
N VAL A 195 2.66 -6.28 8.73
CA VAL A 195 1.58 -7.28 8.65
C VAL A 195 0.83 -7.10 7.34
N THR A 196 0.67 -8.17 6.58
CA THR A 196 -0.12 -8.22 5.35
C THR A 196 -1.57 -7.82 5.63
N SER A 197 -2.08 -6.78 4.93
CA SER A 197 -3.32 -6.08 5.29
C SER A 197 -4.42 -6.14 4.23
N GLU A 198 -4.13 -6.64 3.03
CA GLU A 198 -5.12 -6.85 1.97
C GLU A 198 -6.05 -8.04 2.26
N ASP A 199 -7.17 -8.10 1.56
CA ASP A 199 -8.06 -9.25 1.53
C ASP A 199 -7.39 -10.47 0.88
N VAL A 200 -7.97 -11.63 1.04
CA VAL A 200 -7.55 -12.83 0.30
C VAL A 200 -7.65 -12.55 -1.21
N GLY A 201 -6.49 -12.54 -1.89
CA GLY A 201 -6.37 -12.21 -3.31
C GLY A 201 -6.06 -10.73 -3.60
N GLY A 202 -5.45 -10.01 -2.66
CA GLY A 202 -4.77 -8.74 -2.91
C GLY A 202 -5.64 -7.49 -2.92
N ARG A 203 -6.96 -7.58 -2.78
CA ARG A 203 -7.83 -6.40 -2.75
C ARG A 203 -7.60 -5.59 -1.46
N PHE A 204 -7.40 -4.30 -1.59
CA PHE A 204 -7.27 -3.37 -0.47
C PHE A 204 -7.97 -2.04 -0.78
N ASP A 205 -8.78 -1.57 0.18
CA ASP A 205 -9.46 -0.29 0.07
C ASP A 205 -8.63 0.83 0.73
N PHE A 206 -7.99 1.66 -0.09
CA PHE A 206 -7.22 2.82 0.38
C PHE A 206 -8.11 3.98 0.85
N GLY A 207 -9.40 3.99 0.50
CA GLY A 207 -10.36 5.02 0.87
C GLY A 207 -10.74 4.99 2.35
N THR A 208 -10.60 3.82 3.01
CA THR A 208 -10.89 3.63 4.43
C THR A 208 -9.67 3.82 5.34
N VAL A 209 -8.47 3.99 4.78
CA VAL A 209 -7.24 4.17 5.57
C VAL A 209 -7.15 5.58 6.10
N SER A 210 -7.38 5.75 7.40
CA SER A 210 -7.16 7.02 8.11
C SER A 210 -5.67 7.34 8.24
N SER A 211 -5.32 8.63 8.11
CA SER A 211 -3.97 9.14 8.40
C SER A 211 -3.60 9.09 9.89
N THR A 212 -4.58 8.89 10.77
CA THR A 212 -4.36 8.75 12.23
C THR A 212 -3.36 7.64 12.53
N ALA A 213 -2.44 7.93 13.42
CA ALA A 213 -1.39 6.99 13.84
C ALA A 213 -0.54 6.43 12.68
N LEU A 214 -0.27 7.24 11.67
CA LEU A 214 0.72 6.92 10.63
C LEU A 214 1.96 7.79 10.82
N ASP A 215 3.14 7.17 10.90
CA ASP A 215 4.44 7.86 10.91
C ASP A 215 4.93 8.18 9.49
N GLY A 216 4.32 7.52 8.51
CA GLY A 216 4.59 7.63 7.09
C GLY A 216 4.32 6.31 6.38
N PHE A 217 4.71 6.25 5.12
CA PHE A 217 4.70 5.00 4.38
C PHE A 217 5.85 4.91 3.38
N GLU A 218 6.30 3.69 3.15
CA GLU A 218 7.23 3.35 2.08
C GLU A 218 6.45 2.80 0.89
N LEU A 219 6.76 3.30 -0.31
CA LEU A 219 6.24 2.80 -1.56
C LEU A 219 7.38 2.29 -2.42
N TYR A 220 7.41 0.99 -2.62
CA TYR A 220 8.26 0.34 -3.60
C TYR A 220 7.50 0.16 -4.91
N ARG A 221 8.03 0.68 -6.03
CA ARG A 221 7.39 0.63 -7.35
C ARG A 221 8.00 -0.46 -8.21
N GLY A 222 7.28 -1.55 -8.37
CA GLY A 222 7.65 -2.74 -9.11
C GLY A 222 7.31 -4.03 -8.36
N PRO A 223 7.39 -5.19 -8.99
CA PRO A 223 7.19 -6.47 -8.33
C PRO A 223 8.25 -6.75 -7.27
N ASN A 224 7.85 -7.27 -6.11
CA ASN A 224 8.76 -7.70 -5.05
C ASN A 224 8.27 -8.97 -4.33
N SER A 225 7.72 -9.91 -5.09
CA SER A 225 7.24 -11.17 -4.53
C SER A 225 8.35 -12.03 -3.94
N VAL A 226 9.61 -11.75 -4.27
CA VAL A 226 10.77 -12.40 -3.62
C VAL A 226 10.76 -12.20 -2.11
N LEU A 227 10.47 -11.00 -1.62
CA LEU A 227 10.47 -10.68 -0.19
C LEU A 227 9.08 -10.77 0.44
N TYR A 228 8.04 -10.49 -0.32
CA TYR A 228 6.70 -10.25 0.23
C TYR A 228 5.65 -11.26 -0.23
N GLY A 229 6.03 -12.26 -1.03
CA GLY A 229 5.12 -13.30 -1.51
C GLY A 229 4.14 -12.81 -2.56
N SER A 230 3.02 -13.52 -2.65
CA SER A 230 1.91 -13.16 -3.52
C SER A 230 1.37 -11.76 -3.23
N ASP A 231 0.66 -11.19 -4.22
CA ASP A 231 0.09 -9.85 -4.27
C ASP A 231 1.09 -8.69 -4.43
N ALA A 232 2.42 -8.94 -4.30
CA ALA A 232 3.46 -7.98 -4.62
C ALA A 232 3.80 -7.94 -6.13
N GLY A 233 2.75 -7.88 -6.98
CA GLY A 233 2.87 -7.95 -8.44
C GLY A 233 3.15 -6.63 -9.14
N ALA A 234 2.76 -5.50 -8.57
CA ALA A 234 2.98 -4.17 -9.14
C ALA A 234 3.70 -3.22 -8.18
N SER A 235 3.45 -3.32 -6.89
CA SER A 235 4.13 -2.51 -5.86
C SER A 235 4.06 -3.15 -4.48
N VAL A 236 4.78 -2.54 -3.53
CA VAL A 236 4.63 -2.80 -2.09
C VAL A 236 4.45 -1.46 -1.38
N VAL A 237 3.39 -1.34 -0.59
CA VAL A 237 3.10 -0.18 0.27
C VAL A 237 3.17 -0.64 1.72
N ASN A 238 4.02 -0.01 2.52
CA ASN A 238 4.14 -0.33 3.94
C ASN A 238 3.87 0.92 4.77
N PHE A 239 2.77 0.93 5.48
CA PHE A 239 2.40 1.94 6.47
C PHE A 239 3.03 1.61 7.82
N THR A 240 3.52 2.63 8.53
CA THR A 240 4.14 2.47 9.84
C THR A 240 3.42 3.28 10.90
N THR A 241 3.26 2.68 12.09
CA THR A 241 2.69 3.34 13.26
C THR A 241 3.81 4.01 14.08
N PRO A 242 3.63 5.27 14.56
CA PRO A 242 4.61 5.95 15.39
C PRO A 242 4.99 5.14 16.63
N ARG A 243 6.20 5.44 17.14
CA ARG A 243 6.72 4.90 18.41
C ARG A 243 6.78 6.00 19.44
N GLY A 244 6.72 5.63 20.71
CA GLY A 244 7.01 6.56 21.79
C GLY A 244 8.48 6.99 21.76
N GLY A 245 8.76 8.29 21.93
CA GLY A 245 10.09 8.83 21.80
C GLY A 245 10.52 9.78 22.91
N THR A 246 9.63 10.16 23.82
CA THR A 246 9.89 11.16 24.86
C THR A 246 9.91 10.53 26.24
N LEU A 247 10.87 10.93 27.09
CA LEU A 247 10.98 10.46 28.49
C LEU A 247 9.75 10.86 29.31
N LYS A 248 9.26 12.08 29.14
CA LYS A 248 7.99 12.51 29.69
C LYS A 248 6.89 12.20 28.67
N PRO A 249 5.78 11.60 29.10
CA PRO A 249 4.66 11.32 28.21
C PRO A 249 4.18 12.58 27.49
N VAL A 250 3.86 12.43 26.21
CA VAL A 250 3.22 13.48 25.38
C VAL A 250 1.80 13.07 25.09
N LEU A 251 0.87 13.93 25.41
CA LEU A 251 -0.53 13.84 25.00
C LEU A 251 -0.80 14.93 23.95
N ASN A 252 -1.25 14.53 22.76
CA ASN A 252 -1.74 15.48 21.78
C ASN A 252 -3.24 15.27 21.58
N TYR A 253 -3.96 16.38 21.49
CA TYR A 253 -5.33 16.42 21.04
C TYR A 253 -5.44 17.30 19.81
N SER A 254 -6.18 16.85 18.79
CA SER A 254 -6.52 17.64 17.61
C SER A 254 -8.02 17.56 17.39
N GLY A 255 -8.67 18.73 17.26
CA GLY A 255 -10.08 18.82 16.92
C GLY A 255 -10.32 19.81 15.81
N ASP A 256 -11.10 19.42 14.80
CA ASP A 256 -11.45 20.28 13.67
C ASP A 256 -12.90 20.13 13.22
N ALA A 257 -13.36 21.14 12.49
CA ALA A 257 -14.67 21.19 11.87
C ALA A 257 -14.57 21.85 10.48
N GLY A 258 -15.50 21.52 9.61
CA GLY A 258 -15.53 22.05 8.26
C GLY A 258 -16.88 21.99 7.57
N ASN A 259 -16.93 22.28 6.28
CA ASN A 259 -18.15 22.16 5.49
C ASN A 259 -18.61 20.69 5.37
N PHE A 260 -19.81 20.47 4.86
CA PHE A 260 -20.45 19.13 4.79
C PHE A 260 -20.59 18.48 6.18
N HIS A 261 -20.85 19.26 7.24
CA HIS A 261 -20.95 18.78 8.62
C HIS A 261 -19.77 17.86 8.98
N THR A 262 -18.56 18.27 8.59
CA THR A 262 -17.34 17.51 8.84
C THR A 262 -16.81 17.85 10.22
N TYR A 263 -16.51 16.81 11.01
CA TYR A 263 -15.90 16.90 12.34
C TYR A 263 -14.84 15.82 12.49
N ARG A 264 -13.68 16.17 13.04
CA ARG A 264 -12.65 15.21 13.43
C ARG A 264 -12.19 15.51 14.85
N ASN A 265 -11.99 14.45 15.61
CA ASN A 265 -11.32 14.49 16.90
C ASN A 265 -10.27 13.40 16.93
N GLU A 266 -9.08 13.74 17.38
CA GLU A 266 -7.96 12.80 17.49
C GLU A 266 -7.23 13.02 18.80
N VAL A 267 -6.89 11.93 19.48
CA VAL A 267 -6.04 11.91 20.67
C VAL A 267 -4.90 10.96 20.42
N THR A 268 -3.68 11.40 20.72
CA THR A 268 -2.51 10.53 20.72
C THR A 268 -1.75 10.65 22.03
N VAL A 269 -1.19 9.55 22.49
CA VAL A 269 -0.32 9.50 23.66
C VAL A 269 0.93 8.70 23.34
N GLY A 270 2.10 9.17 23.75
CA GLY A 270 3.33 8.43 23.55
C GLY A 270 4.39 8.80 24.58
N GLY A 271 5.33 7.89 24.76
CA GLY A 271 6.43 8.09 25.71
C GLY A 271 7.30 6.86 25.85
N THR A 272 8.32 7.01 26.68
CA THR A 272 9.25 5.92 27.03
C THR A 272 9.40 5.83 28.55
N HIS A 273 9.53 4.61 29.03
CA HIS A 273 9.83 4.39 30.44
C HIS A 273 10.75 3.17 30.61
N ASN A 274 11.99 3.40 31.03
CA ASN A 274 13.01 2.35 31.12
C ASN A 274 13.23 1.61 29.82
N ARG A 275 12.79 0.33 29.77
CA ARG A 275 12.88 -0.56 28.60
C ARG A 275 11.65 -0.56 27.73
N PHE A 276 10.62 0.22 28.09
CA PHE A 276 9.37 0.33 27.34
C PHE A 276 9.34 1.59 26.50
N ASP A 277 8.88 1.49 25.29
CA ASP A 277 8.33 2.58 24.49
C ASP A 277 6.86 2.27 24.16
N TYR A 278 6.03 3.30 24.13
CA TYR A 278 4.63 3.12 23.86
C TYR A 278 4.06 4.32 23.09
N TYR A 279 3.15 4.00 22.20
CA TYR A 279 2.34 4.96 21.47
C TYR A 279 0.92 4.42 21.39
N GLY A 280 -0.07 5.30 21.52
CA GLY A 280 -1.47 5.00 21.33
C GLY A 280 -2.18 6.17 20.68
N ALA A 281 -3.17 5.88 19.85
CA ALA A 281 -3.99 6.88 19.18
C ALA A 281 -5.43 6.43 19.03
N PHE A 282 -6.33 7.40 19.08
CA PHE A 282 -7.74 7.22 18.73
C PHE A 282 -8.21 8.43 17.96
N SER A 283 -8.99 8.20 16.90
CA SER A 283 -9.68 9.26 16.19
C SER A 283 -11.12 8.88 15.82
N ARG A 284 -11.94 9.89 15.71
CA ARG A 284 -13.29 9.83 15.15
C ARG A 284 -13.42 10.90 14.07
N PHE A 285 -13.93 10.49 12.91
CA PHE A 285 -14.24 11.36 11.78
C PHE A 285 -15.68 11.16 11.33
N ASP A 286 -16.40 12.24 11.10
CA ASP A 286 -17.78 12.24 10.62
C ASP A 286 -17.93 13.30 9.52
N SER A 287 -18.67 12.99 8.45
CA SER A 287 -19.03 13.91 7.36
C SER A 287 -20.39 13.54 6.77
N SER A 288 -21.17 14.52 6.37
CA SER A 288 -22.38 14.26 5.57
C SER A 288 -22.07 13.96 4.11
N ASN A 289 -20.85 14.25 3.66
CA ASN A 289 -20.52 14.37 2.26
C ASN A 289 -21.41 15.39 1.52
N ALA A 290 -21.23 15.58 0.23
CA ALA A 290 -22.00 16.54 -0.57
C ALA A 290 -23.21 15.91 -1.27
N LEU A 291 -23.18 14.58 -1.50
CA LEU A 291 -24.30 13.87 -2.14
C LEU A 291 -25.33 13.42 -1.10
N PRO A 292 -26.60 13.35 -1.49
CA PRO A 292 -27.62 12.72 -0.66
C PRO A 292 -27.30 11.25 -0.39
N LEU A 293 -27.58 10.76 0.82
CA LEU A 293 -27.38 9.38 1.26
C LEU A 293 -25.91 8.91 1.27
N ASP A 294 -24.95 9.84 1.28
CA ASP A 294 -23.51 9.56 1.19
C ASP A 294 -22.76 9.88 2.49
N ARG A 295 -23.43 9.76 3.64
CA ARG A 295 -22.84 10.06 4.93
C ARG A 295 -21.72 9.09 5.28
N TYR A 296 -20.58 9.61 5.77
CA TYR A 296 -19.40 8.85 6.18
C TYR A 296 -19.10 8.99 7.67
N HIS A 297 -18.78 7.87 8.31
CA HIS A 297 -18.32 7.80 9.69
C HIS A 297 -17.10 6.86 9.75
N ALA A 298 -16.08 7.26 10.48
CA ALA A 298 -14.92 6.40 10.71
C ALA A 298 -14.39 6.57 12.13
N ALA A 299 -13.95 5.48 12.74
CA ALA A 299 -13.19 5.49 13.97
C ALA A 299 -11.94 4.64 13.80
N THR A 300 -10.79 5.15 14.22
CA THR A 300 -9.51 4.44 14.12
C THR A 300 -8.85 4.45 15.49
N SER A 301 -8.40 3.29 15.94
CA SER A 301 -7.54 3.14 17.11
C SER A 301 -6.25 2.40 16.71
N ALA A 302 -5.12 2.81 17.28
CA ALA A 302 -3.85 2.14 17.06
C ALA A 302 -2.97 2.20 18.31
N ALA A 303 -2.15 1.18 18.48
CA ALA A 303 -1.13 1.16 19.51
C ALA A 303 0.14 0.49 18.99
N ASN A 304 1.29 0.96 19.48
CA ASN A 304 2.62 0.42 19.18
C ASN A 304 3.42 0.41 20.49
N VAL A 305 3.71 -0.78 21.00
CA VAL A 305 4.39 -0.98 22.27
C VAL A 305 5.66 -1.79 22.04
N GLY A 306 6.79 -1.25 22.48
CA GLY A 306 8.09 -1.90 22.43
C GLY A 306 8.60 -2.25 23.84
N TYR A 307 9.26 -3.39 23.97
CA TYR A 307 9.97 -3.80 25.16
C TYR A 307 11.35 -4.35 24.81
N HIS A 308 12.41 -3.75 25.31
CA HIS A 308 13.77 -4.22 25.14
C HIS A 308 14.11 -5.30 26.17
N ILE A 309 13.98 -6.58 25.78
CA ILE A 309 14.40 -7.72 26.62
C ILE A 309 15.89 -7.57 26.96
N THR A 310 16.69 -7.31 25.92
CA THR A 310 18.07 -6.84 26.00
C THR A 310 18.26 -5.68 25.02
N ALA A 311 19.42 -5.00 25.05
CA ALA A 311 19.72 -3.95 24.06
C ALA A 311 19.64 -4.45 22.61
N ASN A 312 19.91 -5.74 22.38
CA ASN A 312 19.94 -6.37 21.06
C ASN A 312 18.69 -7.22 20.76
N THR A 313 17.71 -7.25 21.67
CA THR A 313 16.53 -8.11 21.54
C THR A 313 15.26 -7.31 21.88
N PRO A 314 14.78 -6.45 20.98
CA PRO A 314 13.48 -5.81 21.13
C PRO A 314 12.33 -6.78 20.81
N LEU A 315 11.28 -6.71 21.62
CA LEU A 315 9.97 -7.26 21.38
C LEU A 315 9.03 -6.07 21.05
N ARG A 316 8.24 -6.18 20.00
CA ARG A 316 7.28 -5.15 19.61
C ARG A 316 5.92 -5.74 19.35
N PHE A 317 4.92 -5.08 19.86
CA PHE A 317 3.52 -5.37 19.59
C PHE A 317 2.85 -4.16 18.94
N THR A 318 2.18 -4.39 17.83
CA THR A 318 1.40 -3.37 17.12
C THR A 318 -0.04 -3.85 16.94
N ILE A 319 -0.96 -2.92 17.03
CA ILE A 319 -2.38 -3.15 16.74
C ILE A 319 -2.97 -1.91 16.10
N ARG A 320 -3.77 -2.09 15.07
CA ARG A 320 -4.58 -1.05 14.44
C ARG A 320 -5.97 -1.60 14.15
N ASN A 321 -6.97 -0.90 14.59
CA ASN A 321 -8.37 -1.21 14.34
C ASN A 321 -9.05 -0.02 13.68
N GLY A 322 -9.67 -0.25 12.53
CA GLY A 322 -10.51 0.71 11.79
C GLY A 322 -11.94 0.20 11.72
N VAL A 323 -12.88 1.08 11.96
CA VAL A 323 -14.31 0.81 11.76
C VAL A 323 -14.87 1.97 10.98
N SER A 324 -15.53 1.70 9.86
CA SER A 324 -16.15 2.73 9.05
C SER A 324 -17.52 2.33 8.53
N ALA A 325 -18.30 3.34 8.19
CA ALA A 325 -19.54 3.16 7.47
C ALA A 325 -19.79 4.35 6.55
N THR A 326 -20.05 4.07 5.29
CA THR A 326 -20.30 5.08 4.27
C THR A 326 -21.61 4.81 3.55
N GLY A 327 -22.29 5.88 3.14
CA GLY A 327 -23.31 5.77 2.11
C GLY A 327 -22.70 5.27 0.80
N ALA A 328 -23.46 4.52 0.02
CA ALA A 328 -23.05 4.04 -1.30
C ALA A 328 -24.05 4.54 -2.35
N PRO A 329 -23.97 5.84 -2.76
CA PRO A 329 -24.95 6.46 -3.64
C PRO A 329 -24.94 5.90 -5.08
N ASN A 330 -24.01 4.97 -5.38
CA ASN A 330 -23.77 4.43 -6.71
C ASN A 330 -23.22 5.49 -7.68
N ALA A 331 -23.22 5.22 -8.97
CA ALA A 331 -22.76 6.15 -10.01
C ALA A 331 -23.81 7.28 -10.22
N HIS A 332 -23.83 8.23 -9.30
CA HIS A 332 -24.86 9.28 -9.19
C HIS A 332 -25.08 10.04 -10.51
N ASP A 333 -24.01 10.34 -11.26
CA ASP A 333 -24.13 11.11 -12.51
C ASP A 333 -24.83 10.32 -13.64
N PHE A 334 -24.86 8.98 -13.54
CA PHE A 334 -25.57 8.14 -14.51
C PHE A 334 -27.06 7.96 -14.22
N PHE A 335 -27.41 8.13 -12.96
CA PHE A 335 -28.79 7.88 -12.52
C PHE A 335 -29.52 9.14 -12.09
N GLY A 336 -28.80 10.24 -11.84
CA GLY A 336 -29.38 11.50 -11.36
C GLY A 336 -30.08 11.37 -10.00
N ILE A 337 -29.85 10.29 -9.27
CA ILE A 337 -30.41 9.98 -7.96
C ILE A 337 -29.44 9.04 -7.21
N SER A 338 -29.34 9.20 -5.87
CA SER A 338 -28.52 8.34 -5.02
C SER A 338 -29.24 7.05 -4.66
N ALA A 339 -28.55 5.92 -4.72
CA ALA A 339 -29.03 4.64 -4.17
C ALA A 339 -29.14 4.71 -2.66
N ALA A 340 -30.13 4.02 -2.10
CA ALA A 340 -30.30 3.87 -0.64
C ALA A 340 -29.49 2.67 -0.14
N ALA A 341 -28.17 2.80 -0.23
CA ALA A 341 -27.25 1.74 0.12
C ALA A 341 -26.16 2.24 1.09
N LYS A 342 -25.55 1.29 1.80
CA LYS A 342 -24.50 1.53 2.78
C LYS A 342 -23.46 0.43 2.71
N GLN A 343 -22.21 0.82 2.85
CA GLN A 343 -21.09 -0.09 3.10
C GLN A 343 -20.58 0.13 4.52
N ALA A 344 -20.23 -0.93 5.22
CA ALA A 344 -19.63 -0.90 6.53
C ALA A 344 -18.41 -1.83 6.57
N ASP A 345 -17.29 -1.32 7.07
CA ASP A 345 -16.00 -2.01 7.10
C ASP A 345 -15.48 -2.11 8.53
N GLN A 346 -14.90 -3.26 8.85
CA GLN A 346 -14.19 -3.51 10.10
C GLN A 346 -12.85 -4.16 9.77
N ASP A 347 -11.77 -3.46 10.14
CA ASP A 347 -10.40 -3.89 9.87
C ASP A 347 -9.62 -3.96 11.16
N LEU A 348 -8.99 -5.10 11.42
CA LEU A 348 -8.08 -5.31 12.55
C LEU A 348 -6.77 -5.90 12.04
N TYR A 349 -5.68 -5.19 12.31
CA TYR A 349 -4.31 -5.63 12.01
C TYR A 349 -3.52 -5.65 13.32
N SER A 350 -2.83 -6.75 13.59
CA SER A 350 -2.01 -6.88 14.78
C SER A 350 -0.76 -7.68 14.49
N GLY A 351 0.37 -7.25 15.05
CA GLY A 351 1.65 -7.92 14.88
C GLY A 351 2.43 -8.02 16.18
N ALA A 352 3.06 -9.17 16.39
CA ALA A 352 4.05 -9.38 17.45
C ALA A 352 5.39 -9.71 16.79
N THR A 353 6.40 -8.89 16.97
CA THR A 353 7.72 -9.03 16.33
C THR A 353 8.80 -9.13 17.41
N VAL A 354 9.63 -10.14 17.31
CA VAL A 354 10.88 -10.28 18.07
C VAL A 354 12.03 -10.18 17.12
N GLU A 355 12.95 -9.27 17.39
CA GLU A 355 14.21 -9.18 16.66
C GLU A 355 15.36 -9.56 17.59
N ASN A 356 16.40 -10.15 17.06
CA ASN A 356 17.64 -10.42 17.79
C ASN A 356 18.85 -10.15 16.90
N ARG A 357 19.83 -9.43 17.43
CA ARG A 357 21.10 -9.19 16.76
C ARG A 357 22.23 -9.82 17.57
N TYR A 358 22.80 -10.88 17.00
CA TYR A 358 23.90 -11.61 17.61
C TYR A 358 25.24 -11.23 16.95
N HIS A 359 26.19 -10.77 17.75
CA HIS A 359 27.53 -10.34 17.30
C HIS A 359 27.53 -9.39 16.09
N GLU A 360 26.57 -8.48 15.99
CA GLU A 360 26.42 -7.48 14.92
C GLU A 360 26.34 -8.05 13.48
N LYS A 361 26.70 -9.30 13.29
CA LYS A 361 26.72 -9.96 11.98
C LYS A 361 25.48 -10.78 11.68
N TRP A 362 24.78 -11.23 12.69
CA TRP A 362 23.64 -12.11 12.53
C TRP A 362 22.39 -11.49 13.12
N HIS A 363 21.48 -11.13 12.26
CA HIS A 363 20.19 -10.58 12.64
C HIS A 363 19.09 -11.58 12.33
N ASN A 364 18.20 -11.79 13.29
CA ASN A 364 17.03 -12.66 13.17
C ASN A 364 15.78 -11.87 13.52
N LEU A 365 14.69 -12.13 12.80
CA LEU A 365 13.38 -11.54 13.01
C LEU A 365 12.34 -12.67 12.96
N VAL A 366 11.47 -12.71 13.95
CA VAL A 366 10.25 -13.53 13.94
C VAL A 366 9.07 -12.60 14.13
N ARG A 367 8.10 -12.69 13.24
CA ARG A 367 6.83 -11.94 13.35
C ARG A 367 5.66 -12.89 13.22
N TYR A 368 4.70 -12.73 14.13
CA TYR A 368 3.37 -13.29 13.97
C TYR A 368 2.40 -12.14 13.69
N GLY A 369 1.69 -12.22 12.58
CA GLY A 369 0.75 -11.21 12.11
C GLY A 369 -0.67 -11.75 12.04
N ILE A 370 -1.64 -10.89 12.34
CA ILE A 370 -3.07 -11.18 12.25
C ILE A 370 -3.72 -10.06 11.46
N ALA A 371 -4.48 -10.42 10.42
CA ALA A 371 -5.39 -9.53 9.73
C ALA A 371 -6.81 -10.11 9.78
N ARG A 372 -7.78 -9.28 10.16
CA ARG A 372 -9.19 -9.63 10.23
C ARG A 372 -9.97 -8.49 9.59
N LYS A 373 -10.67 -8.79 8.51
CA LYS A 373 -11.44 -7.81 7.75
C LYS A 373 -12.84 -8.31 7.56
N ARG A 374 -13.80 -7.40 7.60
CA ARG A 374 -15.20 -7.65 7.27
C ARG A 374 -15.77 -6.46 6.53
N GLU A 375 -16.34 -6.70 5.39
CA GLU A 375 -17.04 -5.74 4.54
C GLU A 375 -18.50 -6.16 4.43
N GLN A 376 -19.41 -5.23 4.71
CA GLN A 376 -20.86 -5.45 4.60
C GLN A 376 -21.46 -4.38 3.70
N PHE A 377 -22.05 -4.81 2.61
CA PHE A 377 -22.85 -3.94 1.75
C PHE A 377 -24.32 -4.24 1.95
N THR A 378 -25.15 -3.19 2.09
CA THR A 378 -26.60 -3.33 2.26
C THR A 378 -27.31 -2.25 1.46
N GLN A 379 -28.20 -2.66 0.57
CA GLN A 379 -29.17 -1.81 -0.08
C GLN A 379 -30.52 -1.96 0.62
N PHE A 380 -31.01 -0.88 1.20
CA PHE A 380 -32.15 -0.93 2.12
C PHE A 380 -33.50 -1.05 1.40
N TYR A 381 -33.64 -0.29 0.31
CA TYR A 381 -34.84 -0.26 -0.53
C TYR A 381 -34.48 0.23 -1.93
N PRO A 382 -35.29 -0.11 -2.94
CA PRO A 382 -35.08 0.40 -4.28
C PRO A 382 -35.43 1.90 -4.33
N VAL A 383 -34.69 2.65 -5.17
CA VAL A 383 -34.94 4.06 -5.45
C VAL A 383 -35.20 4.25 -6.95
N GLY A 384 -35.86 5.36 -7.32
CA GLY A 384 -36.17 5.68 -8.68
C GLY A 384 -37.63 5.36 -9.06
N GLU A 385 -37.96 5.57 -10.35
CA GLU A 385 -39.28 5.28 -10.89
C GLU A 385 -39.42 3.79 -11.23
N LYS A 386 -40.46 3.17 -10.69
CA LYS A 386 -40.76 1.75 -10.94
C LYS A 386 -41.43 1.58 -12.31
N ILE A 387 -40.78 0.85 -13.21
CA ILE A 387 -41.30 0.52 -14.53
C ILE A 387 -41.12 -0.98 -14.76
N PRO A 388 -42.16 -1.74 -15.09
CA PRO A 388 -42.04 -3.16 -15.43
C PRO A 388 -41.27 -3.35 -16.74
N VAL A 389 -40.21 -4.16 -16.69
CA VAL A 389 -39.42 -4.56 -17.87
C VAL A 389 -39.46 -6.10 -17.94
N PHE A 390 -39.97 -6.63 -19.06
CA PHE A 390 -40.17 -8.09 -19.25
C PHE A 390 -40.95 -8.76 -18.10
N GLY A 391 -41.91 -8.04 -17.51
CA GLY A 391 -42.72 -8.53 -16.39
C GLY A 391 -42.07 -8.45 -15.00
N PHE A 392 -40.89 -7.91 -14.91
CA PHE A 392 -40.18 -7.68 -13.64
C PHE A 392 -40.14 -6.20 -13.26
N ASP A 393 -40.32 -5.89 -12.00
CA ASP A 393 -40.19 -4.55 -11.47
C ASP A 393 -38.74 -4.07 -11.63
N THR A 394 -38.52 -3.03 -12.41
CA THR A 394 -37.22 -2.38 -12.60
C THR A 394 -37.35 -0.92 -12.19
N TYR A 395 -36.37 -0.40 -11.50
CA TYR A 395 -36.38 0.96 -10.97
C TYR A 395 -35.35 1.80 -11.73
N PHE A 396 -35.81 2.85 -12.37
CA PHE A 396 -34.98 3.75 -13.20
C PHE A 396 -34.68 5.06 -12.50
N GLY A 397 -33.47 5.53 -12.67
CA GLY A 397 -33.04 6.86 -12.24
C GLY A 397 -33.74 7.97 -13.05
N ASN A 398 -33.33 9.21 -12.81
CA ASN A 398 -33.79 10.37 -13.57
C ASN A 398 -33.20 10.34 -14.99
N THR A 399 -33.84 11.09 -15.91
CA THR A 399 -33.25 11.36 -17.22
C THR A 399 -32.01 12.23 -17.04
N VAL A 400 -30.87 11.75 -17.52
CA VAL A 400 -29.58 12.44 -17.45
C VAL A 400 -28.95 12.51 -18.83
N THR A 401 -28.02 13.45 -18.99
CA THR A 401 -27.13 13.51 -20.15
C THR A 401 -25.72 13.28 -19.69
N ILE A 402 -25.16 12.12 -20.02
CA ILE A 402 -23.74 11.83 -19.82
C ILE A 402 -22.92 12.30 -21.02
N ARG A 403 -21.71 12.80 -20.72
CA ARG A 403 -20.76 13.30 -21.72
C ARG A 403 -19.39 12.70 -21.44
N GLY A 404 -18.79 12.13 -22.46
CA GLY A 404 -17.41 11.65 -22.43
C GLY A 404 -16.42 12.74 -22.86
N ALA A 405 -15.20 12.65 -22.36
CA ALA A 405 -14.10 13.50 -22.84
C ALA A 405 -13.73 13.21 -24.30
N ASN A 406 -14.17 12.09 -24.83
CA ASN A 406 -14.03 11.68 -26.23
C ASN A 406 -15.01 12.40 -27.19
N GLY A 407 -15.87 13.29 -26.69
CA GLY A 407 -16.82 14.06 -27.47
C GLY A 407 -18.20 13.41 -27.66
N TYR A 408 -18.37 12.17 -27.26
CA TYR A 408 -19.68 11.50 -27.30
C TYR A 408 -20.55 11.92 -26.11
N SER A 409 -21.86 11.89 -26.34
CA SER A 409 -22.86 12.13 -25.29
C SER A 409 -24.10 11.28 -25.56
N ALA A 410 -24.76 10.90 -24.47
CA ALA A 410 -26.01 10.17 -24.51
C ALA A 410 -26.97 10.73 -23.47
N THR A 411 -28.26 10.74 -23.82
CA THR A 411 -29.33 11.19 -22.91
C THR A 411 -30.34 10.04 -22.77
N GLY A 412 -30.64 9.71 -21.52
CA GLY A 412 -31.55 8.61 -21.21
C GLY A 412 -31.66 8.36 -19.72
N ARG A 413 -32.16 7.20 -19.37
CA ARG A 413 -32.34 6.73 -17.99
C ARG A 413 -31.67 5.38 -17.80
N GLY A 414 -30.92 5.21 -16.75
CA GLY A 414 -30.31 3.92 -16.38
C GLY A 414 -31.13 3.19 -15.31
N ALA A 415 -31.15 1.86 -15.38
CA ALA A 415 -31.72 1.04 -14.31
C ALA A 415 -30.78 1.06 -13.10
N ILE A 416 -31.28 1.54 -11.96
CA ILE A 416 -30.52 1.64 -10.72
C ILE A 416 -30.77 0.45 -9.78
N ASN A 417 -32.00 -0.11 -9.81
CA ASN A 417 -32.40 -1.26 -9.01
C ASN A 417 -33.28 -2.21 -9.82
N TYR A 418 -33.32 -3.45 -9.39
CA TYR A 418 -34.12 -4.51 -10.01
C TYR A 418 -35.09 -5.10 -8.99
N ALA A 419 -36.10 -5.83 -9.50
CA ALA A 419 -37.00 -6.59 -8.66
C ALA A 419 -36.24 -7.49 -7.68
N GLY A 420 -36.74 -7.57 -6.47
CA GLY A 420 -36.12 -8.37 -5.41
C GLY A 420 -36.75 -8.11 -4.05
N VAL A 421 -36.27 -8.87 -3.07
CA VAL A 421 -36.62 -8.69 -1.67
C VAL A 421 -35.58 -7.80 -1.02
N TYR A 422 -36.01 -6.72 -0.40
CA TYR A 422 -35.14 -5.77 0.29
C TYR A 422 -35.29 -5.88 1.81
N PRO A 423 -34.20 -5.64 2.61
CA PRO A 423 -32.88 -5.23 2.16
C PRO A 423 -32.10 -6.34 1.42
N GLN A 424 -31.33 -5.94 0.40
CA GLN A 424 -30.39 -6.81 -0.30
C GLN A 424 -28.98 -6.45 0.11
N GLY A 425 -28.07 -7.41 0.06
CA GLY A 425 -26.66 -7.11 0.33
C GLY A 425 -25.81 -8.36 0.47
N ASN A 426 -24.55 -8.11 0.75
CA ASN A 426 -23.57 -9.15 0.98
C ASN A 426 -22.70 -8.84 2.20
N ASP A 427 -22.13 -9.89 2.75
CA ASP A 427 -21.20 -9.88 3.88
C ASP A 427 -19.97 -10.70 3.47
N GLN A 428 -18.84 -10.04 3.38
CA GLN A 428 -17.56 -10.65 3.05
C GLN A 428 -16.63 -10.58 4.26
N SER A 429 -15.93 -11.67 4.56
CA SER A 429 -14.86 -11.67 5.55
C SER A 429 -13.57 -12.23 4.98
N SER A 430 -12.46 -11.68 5.45
CA SER A 430 -11.11 -12.10 5.11
C SER A 430 -10.28 -12.20 6.39
N LEU A 431 -9.70 -13.35 6.65
CA LEU A 431 -8.98 -13.67 7.86
C LEU A 431 -7.62 -14.24 7.46
N ARG A 432 -6.53 -13.63 7.92
CA ARG A 432 -5.17 -14.10 7.65
C ARG A 432 -4.39 -14.20 8.94
N ASP A 433 -3.70 -15.32 9.11
CA ASP A 433 -2.68 -15.56 10.12
C ASP A 433 -1.35 -15.76 9.41
N GLU A 434 -0.35 -14.94 9.72
CA GLU A 434 0.96 -14.95 9.07
C GLU A 434 2.05 -15.25 10.11
N LEU A 435 2.94 -16.20 9.82
CA LEU A 435 4.20 -16.38 10.51
C LEU A 435 5.34 -16.06 9.55
N TYR A 436 6.11 -15.03 9.85
CA TYR A 436 7.29 -14.64 9.10
C TYR A 436 8.55 -14.82 9.92
N PHE A 437 9.53 -15.50 9.35
CA PHE A 437 10.89 -15.64 9.89
C PHE A 437 11.88 -15.07 8.88
N GLN A 438 12.83 -14.27 9.36
CA GLN A 438 13.96 -13.79 8.56
C GLN A 438 15.25 -13.99 9.35
N SER A 439 16.28 -14.40 8.65
CA SER A 439 17.65 -14.47 9.18
C SER A 439 18.59 -13.88 8.15
N ASP A 440 19.29 -12.83 8.50
CA ASP A 440 20.32 -12.23 7.65
C ASP A 440 21.68 -12.27 8.32
N TYR A 441 22.67 -12.67 7.53
CA TYR A 441 24.05 -12.83 7.99
C TYR A 441 25.00 -11.99 7.13
N THR A 442 25.80 -11.16 7.81
CA THR A 442 26.84 -10.33 7.21
C THR A 442 28.14 -11.13 7.14
N PHE A 443 28.40 -11.75 5.99
CA PHE A 443 29.63 -12.52 5.76
C PHE A 443 30.86 -11.61 5.75
N SER A 444 30.70 -10.44 5.13
CA SER A 444 31.70 -9.37 5.10
C SER A 444 31.01 -8.01 5.02
N PRO A 445 31.72 -6.88 5.24
CA PRO A 445 31.12 -5.54 5.06
C PRO A 445 30.52 -5.30 3.66
N HIS A 446 30.86 -6.14 2.69
CA HIS A 446 30.46 -6.02 1.29
C HIS A 446 29.51 -7.14 0.83
N PHE A 447 29.13 -8.06 1.71
CA PHE A 447 28.29 -9.21 1.33
C PHE A 447 27.41 -9.68 2.48
N VAL A 448 26.10 -9.63 2.25
CA VAL A 448 25.05 -10.07 3.17
C VAL A 448 24.16 -11.09 2.49
N GLY A 449 23.85 -12.18 3.18
CA GLY A 449 22.84 -13.14 2.77
C GLY A 449 21.62 -13.07 3.66
N LEU A 450 20.44 -13.17 3.08
CA LEU A 450 19.15 -13.19 3.74
C LEU A 450 18.42 -14.48 3.39
N PHE A 451 17.94 -15.19 4.39
CA PHE A 451 16.97 -16.26 4.28
C PHE A 451 15.66 -15.82 4.91
N GLY A 452 14.57 -16.06 4.23
CA GLY A 452 13.20 -15.79 4.69
C GLY A 452 12.33 -17.03 4.59
N PHE A 453 11.43 -17.16 5.54
CA PHE A 453 10.34 -18.13 5.51
C PHE A 453 9.05 -17.43 5.90
N ARG A 454 7.99 -17.65 5.12
CA ARG A 454 6.65 -17.14 5.38
C ARG A 454 5.64 -18.29 5.31
N TYR A 455 4.76 -18.31 6.27
CA TYR A 455 3.57 -19.17 6.28
C TYR A 455 2.34 -18.29 6.45
N GLU A 456 1.34 -18.49 5.60
CA GLU A 456 0.05 -17.80 5.68
C GLU A 456 -1.08 -18.84 5.71
N ASP A 457 -2.00 -18.70 6.65
CA ASP A 457 -3.30 -19.40 6.69
C ASP A 457 -4.39 -18.36 6.40
N GLU A 458 -5.02 -18.46 5.26
CA GLU A 458 -6.01 -17.53 4.76
C GLU A 458 -7.38 -18.20 4.72
N ARG A 459 -8.36 -17.46 5.20
CA ARG A 459 -9.77 -17.89 5.21
C ARG A 459 -10.63 -16.76 4.73
N GLY A 460 -11.50 -17.04 3.78
CA GLY A 460 -12.47 -16.09 3.26
C GLY A 460 -13.87 -16.64 3.34
N SER A 461 -14.83 -15.76 3.51
CA SER A 461 -16.26 -16.10 3.33
C SER A 461 -16.98 -15.01 2.59
N TYR A 462 -17.94 -15.38 1.79
CA TYR A 462 -18.85 -14.51 1.09
C TYR A 462 -20.27 -15.01 1.31
N ASN A 463 -21.16 -14.15 1.75
CA ASN A 463 -22.57 -14.45 1.98
C ASN A 463 -23.42 -13.42 1.26
N ASN A 464 -24.24 -13.86 0.32
CA ASN A 464 -25.22 -13.02 -0.38
C ASN A 464 -26.59 -13.72 -0.34
N PRO A 465 -27.39 -13.46 0.69
CA PRO A 465 -28.68 -14.11 0.89
C PRO A 465 -29.67 -13.89 -0.25
N GLY A 466 -29.58 -12.73 -0.94
CA GLY A 466 -30.47 -12.42 -2.05
C GLY A 466 -30.29 -13.34 -3.26
N PHE A 467 -29.13 -13.95 -3.40
CA PHE A 467 -28.80 -14.93 -4.43
C PHE A 467 -28.62 -16.35 -3.86
N PHE A 468 -28.96 -16.58 -2.59
CA PHE A 468 -28.77 -17.86 -1.89
C PHE A 468 -27.32 -18.37 -1.97
N GLN A 469 -26.35 -17.43 -2.05
CA GLN A 469 -24.94 -17.75 -2.19
C GLN A 469 -24.23 -17.63 -0.85
N PHE A 470 -23.62 -18.73 -0.41
CA PHE A 470 -22.78 -18.76 0.78
C PHE A 470 -21.55 -19.60 0.48
N GLU A 471 -20.40 -18.93 0.45
CA GLU A 471 -19.14 -19.54 0.06
C GLU A 471 -18.06 -19.35 1.14
N LYS A 472 -17.20 -20.34 1.29
CA LYS A 472 -16.03 -20.32 2.14
C LYS A 472 -14.82 -20.86 1.39
N ILE A 473 -13.70 -20.20 1.57
CA ILE A 473 -12.41 -20.70 1.09
C ILE A 473 -11.41 -20.80 2.24
N LYS A 474 -10.45 -21.68 2.05
CA LYS A 474 -9.28 -21.79 2.90
C LYS A 474 -8.06 -22.01 2.00
N ARG A 475 -7.04 -21.16 2.19
CA ARG A 475 -5.77 -21.25 1.49
C ARG A 475 -4.63 -21.36 2.49
N THR A 476 -3.56 -22.01 2.06
CA THR A 476 -2.30 -22.04 2.79
C THR A 476 -1.18 -21.72 1.82
N ASN A 477 -0.30 -20.84 2.26
CA ASN A 477 0.81 -20.38 1.48
C ASN A 477 2.13 -20.58 2.24
N TYR A 478 3.14 -21.14 1.58
CA TYR A 478 4.48 -21.34 2.11
C TYR A 478 5.47 -20.69 1.15
N GLN A 479 6.27 -19.76 1.65
CA GLN A 479 7.30 -19.11 0.86
C GLN A 479 8.68 -19.30 1.49
N TYR A 480 9.64 -19.67 0.66
CA TYR A 480 11.06 -19.72 1.01
C TYR A 480 11.80 -18.71 0.14
N THR A 481 12.51 -17.79 0.77
CA THR A 481 13.25 -16.70 0.12
C THR A 481 14.73 -16.87 0.39
N LEU A 482 15.55 -16.69 -0.64
CA LEU A 482 16.99 -16.55 -0.53
C LEU A 482 17.41 -15.30 -1.31
N GLN A 483 18.11 -14.39 -0.64
CA GLN A 483 18.61 -13.16 -1.25
C GLN A 483 20.04 -12.88 -0.82
N PHE A 484 20.86 -12.45 -1.76
CA PHE A 484 22.20 -11.96 -1.53
C PHE A 484 22.29 -10.52 -1.97
N GLN A 485 22.96 -9.70 -1.20
CA GLN A 485 23.19 -8.30 -1.52
C GLN A 485 24.56 -7.85 -1.02
N GLY A 486 25.11 -6.86 -1.71
CA GLY A 486 26.39 -6.32 -1.33
C GLY A 486 26.86 -5.22 -2.26
N ASP A 487 28.14 -4.90 -2.16
CA ASP A 487 28.78 -3.93 -3.03
C ASP A 487 30.15 -4.39 -3.52
N LEU A 488 30.52 -3.89 -4.67
CA LEU A 488 31.87 -3.97 -5.23
C LEU A 488 32.49 -2.58 -5.25
N PHE A 489 33.68 -2.45 -4.64
CA PHE A 489 34.48 -1.21 -4.59
C PHE A 489 33.73 -0.04 -3.90
N GLY A 490 32.66 -0.30 -3.13
CA GLY A 490 31.83 0.72 -2.50
C GLY A 490 31.12 1.65 -3.49
N ARG A 491 30.91 1.19 -4.74
CA ARG A 491 30.26 1.96 -5.81
C ARG A 491 29.21 1.18 -6.61
N LEU A 492 29.39 -0.11 -6.78
CA LEU A 492 28.45 -0.98 -7.48
C LEU A 492 27.73 -1.85 -6.45
N PHE A 493 26.49 -1.53 -6.18
CA PHE A 493 25.61 -2.25 -5.25
C PHE A 493 24.75 -3.22 -6.04
N TYR A 494 24.63 -4.45 -5.55
CA TYR A 494 23.85 -5.49 -6.20
C TYR A 494 22.91 -6.18 -5.21
N SER A 495 21.78 -6.64 -5.72
CA SER A 495 20.87 -7.56 -5.05
C SER A 495 20.46 -8.68 -6.01
N LEU A 496 20.59 -9.91 -5.58
CA LEU A 496 20.20 -11.12 -6.32
C LEU A 496 19.35 -11.96 -5.37
N GLY A 497 18.13 -12.27 -5.75
CA GLY A 497 17.25 -13.06 -4.92
C GLY A 497 16.27 -13.90 -5.72
N GLY A 498 15.72 -14.90 -5.05
CA GLY A 498 14.64 -15.71 -5.54
C GLY A 498 13.79 -16.25 -4.40
N ALA A 499 12.54 -16.47 -4.68
CA ALA A 499 11.67 -17.18 -3.77
C ALA A 499 10.92 -18.30 -4.50
N ILE A 500 10.61 -19.35 -3.74
CA ILE A 500 9.69 -20.41 -4.16
C ILE A 500 8.51 -20.36 -3.21
N GLU A 501 7.34 -20.19 -3.80
CA GLU A 501 6.07 -20.13 -3.09
C GLU A 501 5.23 -21.33 -3.49
N ARG A 502 4.61 -21.97 -2.51
CA ARG A 502 3.66 -23.08 -2.69
C ARG A 502 2.33 -22.73 -2.08
N ASN A 503 1.34 -22.61 -2.92
CA ASN A 503 -0.04 -22.34 -2.57
C ASN A 503 -0.92 -23.55 -2.90
N ASN A 504 -1.90 -23.85 -2.06
CA ASN A 504 -2.77 -25.02 -2.28
C ASN A 504 -3.82 -24.81 -3.40
N LEU A 505 -4.03 -23.57 -3.88
CA LEU A 505 -4.93 -23.28 -5.00
C LEU A 505 -4.21 -23.43 -6.35
N TYR A 506 -3.11 -22.70 -6.56
CA TYR A 506 -2.43 -22.57 -7.86
C TYR A 506 -1.08 -23.31 -7.94
N GLY A 507 -0.72 -24.06 -6.90
CA GLY A 507 0.50 -24.87 -6.89
C GLY A 507 1.77 -24.08 -6.57
N THR A 508 2.84 -24.28 -7.34
CA THR A 508 4.17 -23.69 -7.06
C THR A 508 4.49 -22.55 -8.01
N ALA A 509 5.02 -21.46 -7.45
CA ALA A 509 5.49 -20.30 -8.18
C ALA A 509 6.92 -19.92 -7.79
N GLY A 510 7.77 -19.65 -8.79
CA GLY A 510 9.11 -19.10 -8.60
C GLY A 510 9.17 -17.62 -8.97
N THR A 511 9.82 -16.80 -8.13
CA THR A 511 9.91 -15.35 -8.33
C THR A 511 11.36 -14.88 -8.23
N PRO A 512 12.13 -14.88 -9.34
CA PRO A 512 13.49 -14.33 -9.36
C PRO A 512 13.48 -12.79 -9.39
N ARG A 513 14.55 -12.20 -8.83
CA ARG A 513 14.84 -10.77 -8.86
C ARG A 513 16.34 -10.52 -9.01
N PHE A 514 16.69 -9.51 -9.78
CA PHE A 514 18.05 -9.01 -9.91
C PHE A 514 18.04 -7.48 -9.94
N GLY A 515 18.90 -6.83 -9.16
CA GLY A 515 19.02 -5.39 -9.12
C GLY A 515 20.46 -4.91 -9.01
N LEU A 516 20.77 -3.82 -9.71
CA LEU A 516 22.06 -3.13 -9.70
C LEU A 516 21.87 -1.63 -9.44
N ALA A 517 22.72 -1.05 -8.60
CA ALA A 517 22.87 0.38 -8.45
C ALA A 517 24.35 0.75 -8.54
N TRP A 518 24.70 1.56 -9.53
CA TRP A 518 26.08 2.03 -9.72
C TRP A 518 26.18 3.52 -9.40
N VAL A 519 27.13 3.86 -8.53
CA VAL A 519 27.43 5.23 -8.09
C VAL A 519 28.78 5.65 -8.65
N PRO A 520 28.88 6.02 -9.96
CA PRO A 520 30.13 6.44 -10.56
C PRO A 520 30.72 7.68 -9.88
N VAL A 521 29.86 8.61 -9.47
CA VAL A 521 30.25 9.83 -8.77
C VAL A 521 29.60 9.84 -7.40
N ARG A 522 30.41 9.79 -6.33
CA ARG A 522 29.91 9.80 -4.95
C ARG A 522 29.32 11.17 -4.58
N PRO A 523 28.35 11.22 -3.65
CA PRO A 523 27.90 12.48 -3.08
C PRO A 523 29.07 13.30 -2.50
N GLY A 524 29.04 14.58 -2.70
CA GLY A 524 30.07 15.54 -2.25
C GLY A 524 29.62 16.96 -2.47
N ASN A 525 30.50 17.92 -2.15
CA ASN A 525 30.18 19.35 -2.14
C ASN A 525 30.29 20.06 -3.50
N GLN A 526 30.65 19.32 -4.58
CA GLN A 526 30.74 19.92 -5.91
C GLN A 526 29.37 19.89 -6.60
N LEU A 527 29.23 20.72 -7.66
CA LEU A 527 27.95 20.97 -8.34
C LEU A 527 27.21 19.69 -8.79
N PHE A 528 27.91 18.75 -9.40
CA PHE A 528 27.34 17.49 -9.93
C PHE A 528 27.92 16.24 -9.21
N HIS A 529 27.82 16.22 -7.88
CA HIS A 529 28.23 15.07 -7.11
C HIS A 529 27.03 14.20 -6.72
N GLY A 530 27.18 12.87 -6.79
CA GLY A 530 26.17 11.92 -6.41
C GLY A 530 25.29 11.45 -7.57
N THR A 531 25.92 10.99 -8.65
CA THR A 531 25.21 10.30 -9.75
C THR A 531 25.04 8.84 -9.40
N LYS A 532 23.82 8.33 -9.48
CA LYS A 532 23.48 6.90 -9.35
C LYS A 532 22.73 6.44 -10.59
N LEU A 533 23.19 5.36 -11.18
CA LEU A 533 22.49 4.59 -12.21
C LEU A 533 21.90 3.33 -11.57
N ARG A 534 20.68 3.00 -11.88
CA ARG A 534 20.00 1.81 -11.34
C ARG A 534 19.33 1.00 -12.44
N ALA A 535 19.33 -0.31 -12.25
CA ALA A 535 18.60 -1.26 -13.08
C ALA A 535 18.02 -2.36 -12.20
N ASN A 536 16.81 -2.80 -12.50
CA ASN A 536 16.14 -3.85 -11.77
C ASN A 536 15.29 -4.71 -12.72
N ILE A 537 15.32 -6.02 -12.50
CA ILE A 537 14.48 -7.01 -13.15
C ILE A 537 13.80 -7.79 -12.04
N ALA A 538 12.49 -7.86 -12.05
CA ALA A 538 11.73 -8.55 -11.02
C ALA A 538 10.49 -9.22 -11.59
N THR A 539 10.05 -10.28 -10.94
CA THR A 539 8.80 -10.98 -11.24
C THR A 539 7.88 -10.92 -10.05
N GLY A 540 6.58 -10.93 -10.32
CA GLY A 540 5.54 -10.93 -9.32
C GLY A 540 4.50 -12.02 -9.57
N VAL A 541 3.91 -12.43 -8.48
CA VAL A 541 2.79 -13.36 -8.40
C VAL A 541 1.68 -12.68 -7.65
N GLN A 542 0.45 -12.89 -8.09
CA GLN A 542 -0.74 -12.42 -7.41
C GLN A 542 -1.73 -13.57 -7.29
N GLU A 543 -2.36 -13.69 -6.14
CA GLU A 543 -3.44 -14.66 -5.92
C GLU A 543 -4.75 -14.20 -6.58
N PRO A 544 -5.56 -15.12 -7.09
CA PRO A 544 -6.95 -14.81 -7.45
C PRO A 544 -7.73 -14.37 -6.21
N SER A 545 -8.60 -13.37 -6.36
CA SER A 545 -9.49 -12.98 -5.26
C SER A 545 -10.51 -14.07 -4.92
N LEU A 546 -11.11 -13.98 -3.72
CA LEU A 546 -12.19 -14.85 -3.27
C LEU A 546 -13.33 -14.91 -4.30
N LEU A 547 -13.80 -13.76 -4.77
CA LEU A 547 -14.87 -13.68 -5.76
C LEU A 547 -14.44 -14.25 -7.12
N SER A 548 -13.16 -14.09 -7.48
CA SER A 548 -12.63 -14.65 -8.72
C SER A 548 -12.60 -16.18 -8.69
N GLU A 549 -12.25 -16.76 -7.53
CA GLU A 549 -12.27 -18.22 -7.37
C GLU A 549 -13.70 -18.76 -7.50
N PHE A 550 -14.69 -18.15 -6.85
CA PHE A 550 -16.08 -18.56 -6.94
C PHE A 550 -16.64 -18.48 -8.36
N ASN A 551 -16.30 -17.44 -9.10
CA ASN A 551 -16.75 -17.22 -10.47
C ASN A 551 -15.87 -17.93 -11.51
N SER A 552 -14.90 -18.77 -11.11
CA SER A 552 -14.07 -19.52 -12.03
C SER A 552 -14.86 -20.68 -12.67
N LEU A 553 -14.52 -21.02 -13.92
CA LEU A 553 -15.17 -22.12 -14.63
C LEU A 553 -15.05 -23.45 -13.86
N TYR A 554 -13.88 -23.74 -13.32
CA TYR A 554 -13.62 -24.94 -12.54
C TYR A 554 -14.56 -25.05 -11.33
N LYS A 555 -14.64 -23.97 -10.54
CA LYS A 555 -15.47 -23.95 -9.32
C LYS A 555 -16.96 -24.07 -9.67
N GLN A 556 -17.44 -23.32 -10.66
CA GLN A 556 -18.84 -23.38 -11.10
C GLN A 556 -19.23 -24.79 -11.60
N LEU A 557 -18.39 -25.45 -12.41
CA LEU A 557 -18.62 -26.83 -12.84
C LEU A 557 -18.60 -27.84 -11.69
N SER A 558 -17.68 -27.63 -10.73
CA SER A 558 -17.59 -28.46 -9.52
C SER A 558 -18.86 -28.35 -8.67
N ASP A 559 -19.35 -27.13 -8.44
CA ASP A 559 -20.56 -26.87 -7.66
C ASP A 559 -21.82 -27.34 -8.38
N ALA A 560 -21.85 -27.33 -9.71
CA ALA A 560 -22.90 -27.91 -10.53
C ALA A 560 -22.85 -29.43 -10.58
N GLY A 561 -21.89 -30.09 -9.91
CA GLY A 561 -21.74 -31.56 -9.90
C GLY A 561 -21.37 -32.12 -11.26
N ARG A 562 -20.58 -31.42 -12.06
CA ARG A 562 -20.18 -31.78 -13.42
C ARG A 562 -18.69 -32.14 -13.57
N PRO A 563 -18.16 -33.13 -12.80
CA PRO A 563 -16.78 -33.59 -12.96
C PRO A 563 -16.50 -34.16 -14.35
N ASP A 564 -17.55 -34.63 -15.05
CA ASP A 564 -17.50 -35.13 -16.42
C ASP A 564 -17.04 -34.02 -17.39
N LEU A 565 -17.59 -32.80 -17.28
CA LEU A 565 -17.18 -31.66 -18.09
C LEU A 565 -15.79 -31.16 -17.70
N ILE A 566 -15.45 -31.15 -16.40
CA ILE A 566 -14.10 -30.80 -15.94
C ILE A 566 -13.08 -31.74 -16.61
N ALA A 567 -13.31 -33.02 -16.59
CA ALA A 567 -12.40 -33.99 -17.18
C ALA A 567 -12.37 -33.95 -18.71
N SER A 568 -13.54 -33.88 -19.39
CA SER A 568 -13.61 -33.90 -20.84
C SER A 568 -12.98 -32.66 -21.51
N TYR A 569 -13.10 -31.48 -20.87
CA TYR A 569 -12.53 -30.23 -21.37
C TYR A 569 -11.20 -29.86 -20.70
N ASN A 570 -10.67 -30.70 -19.84
CA ASN A 570 -9.41 -30.48 -19.11
C ASN A 570 -9.41 -29.11 -18.39
N VAL A 571 -10.51 -28.78 -17.70
CA VAL A 571 -10.66 -27.54 -16.97
C VAL A 571 -9.87 -27.60 -15.67
N HIS A 572 -8.98 -26.62 -15.46
CA HIS A 572 -8.16 -26.51 -14.26
C HIS A 572 -8.66 -25.39 -13.32
N PRO A 573 -8.34 -25.44 -12.03
CA PRO A 573 -8.52 -24.31 -11.13
C PRO A 573 -7.82 -23.06 -11.67
N ILE A 574 -8.33 -21.88 -11.30
CA ILE A 574 -7.73 -20.63 -11.74
C ILE A 574 -6.29 -20.53 -11.21
N GLN A 575 -5.43 -20.02 -12.06
CA GLN A 575 -4.00 -19.93 -11.78
C GLN A 575 -3.63 -18.57 -11.18
N ALA A 576 -2.44 -18.50 -10.57
CA ALA A 576 -1.87 -17.24 -10.14
C ALA A 576 -1.66 -16.29 -11.33
N LEU A 577 -2.01 -15.02 -11.13
CA LEU A 577 -1.72 -13.94 -12.05
C LEU A 577 -0.22 -13.65 -11.99
N ARG A 578 0.38 -13.26 -13.12
CA ARG A 578 1.84 -13.08 -13.25
C ARG A 578 2.18 -11.68 -13.72
N SER A 579 3.30 -11.16 -13.19
CA SER A 579 3.90 -9.93 -13.69
C SER A 579 5.40 -10.07 -13.87
N ARG A 580 5.95 -9.31 -14.83
CA ARG A 580 7.38 -9.16 -15.06
C ARG A 580 7.69 -7.70 -15.29
N SER A 581 8.69 -7.17 -14.63
CA SER A 581 9.10 -5.78 -14.71
C SER A 581 10.57 -5.62 -15.01
N TYR A 582 10.88 -4.67 -15.87
CA TYR A 582 12.23 -4.17 -16.15
C TYR A 582 12.21 -2.67 -15.88
N ASP A 583 13.12 -2.16 -15.07
CA ASP A 583 13.28 -0.73 -14.88
C ASP A 583 14.75 -0.30 -14.89
N ILE A 584 15.02 0.85 -15.48
CA ILE A 584 16.31 1.54 -15.45
C ILE A 584 16.08 2.99 -15.05
N GLY A 585 17.05 3.58 -14.38
CA GLY A 585 16.91 4.99 -13.98
C GLY A 585 18.24 5.62 -13.60
N VAL A 586 18.19 6.94 -13.48
CA VAL A 586 19.27 7.79 -13.01
C VAL A 586 18.75 8.69 -11.90
N ASP A 587 19.54 8.79 -10.83
CA ASP A 587 19.32 9.74 -9.76
C ASP A 587 20.56 10.66 -9.73
N GLN A 588 20.35 11.98 -9.80
CA GLN A 588 21.41 12.98 -9.82
C GLN A 588 21.21 13.96 -8.67
N ASN A 589 22.21 14.06 -7.81
CA ASN A 589 22.29 15.07 -6.78
C ASN A 589 23.07 16.30 -7.29
N ILE A 590 22.57 17.48 -7.01
CA ILE A 590 23.14 18.76 -7.43
C ILE A 590 23.15 19.71 -6.22
N PHE A 591 24.08 20.66 -6.15
CA PHE A 591 24.19 21.65 -5.07
C PHE A 591 24.23 21.03 -3.67
N ASN A 592 25.15 20.09 -3.42
CA ASN A 592 25.26 19.42 -2.13
C ASN A 592 23.94 18.78 -1.67
N GLN A 593 23.25 18.10 -2.61
CA GLN A 593 21.98 17.40 -2.40
C GLN A 593 20.76 18.33 -2.15
N GLN A 594 20.91 19.64 -2.30
CA GLN A 594 19.76 20.55 -2.26
C GLN A 594 18.77 20.29 -3.40
N LEU A 595 19.27 19.86 -4.56
CA LEU A 595 18.46 19.49 -5.71
C LEU A 595 18.73 18.03 -6.08
N ILE A 596 17.67 17.21 -6.09
CA ILE A 596 17.70 15.81 -6.50
C ILE A 596 16.78 15.65 -7.71
N LEU A 597 17.35 15.16 -8.79
CA LEU A 597 16.62 14.78 -10.00
C LEU A 597 16.63 13.27 -10.13
N LYS A 598 15.46 12.67 -10.37
CA LYS A 598 15.33 11.26 -10.67
C LYS A 598 14.59 11.10 -11.98
N ALA A 599 15.11 10.24 -12.85
CA ALA A 599 14.44 9.84 -14.08
C ALA A 599 14.53 8.33 -14.26
N GLY A 600 13.50 7.73 -14.83
CA GLY A 600 13.49 6.28 -15.06
C GLY A 600 12.55 5.89 -16.17
N TYR A 601 12.88 4.77 -16.81
CA TYR A 601 12.02 4.03 -17.72
C TYR A 601 11.62 2.71 -17.07
N PHE A 602 10.38 2.30 -17.25
CA PHE A 602 9.87 1.00 -16.81
C PHE A 602 9.11 0.30 -17.93
N HIS A 603 9.14 -1.02 -17.90
CA HIS A 603 8.36 -1.90 -18.78
C HIS A 603 7.81 -3.06 -17.98
N ASN A 604 6.48 -3.16 -17.89
CA ASN A 604 5.75 -4.19 -17.18
C ASN A 604 4.93 -5.02 -18.14
N GLN A 605 4.95 -6.33 -17.97
CA GLN A 605 4.06 -7.28 -18.62
C GLN A 605 3.20 -7.98 -17.57
N PHE A 606 1.91 -8.01 -17.79
CA PHE A 606 0.93 -8.70 -16.96
C PHE A 606 0.29 -9.80 -17.80
N SER A 607 0.37 -11.03 -17.32
CA SER A 607 -0.14 -12.22 -18.01
C SER A 607 -0.94 -13.10 -17.06
N HIS A 608 -1.72 -14.02 -17.60
CA HIS A 608 -2.63 -14.87 -16.84
C HIS A 608 -3.60 -14.06 -15.97
N GLN A 609 -3.90 -12.83 -16.38
CA GLN A 609 -4.91 -12.02 -15.73
C GLN A 609 -6.30 -12.58 -16.00
N LEU A 610 -7.28 -12.24 -15.17
CA LEU A 610 -8.61 -12.80 -15.25
C LEU A 610 -9.50 -12.03 -16.22
N ASP A 611 -10.24 -12.78 -17.03
CA ASP A 611 -11.26 -12.32 -17.96
C ASP A 611 -12.58 -13.00 -17.66
N TYR A 612 -13.70 -12.29 -17.76
CA TYR A 612 -15.01 -12.91 -17.77
C TYR A 612 -15.37 -13.29 -19.21
N VAL A 613 -15.53 -14.59 -19.42
CA VAL A 613 -15.83 -15.19 -20.73
C VAL A 613 -17.24 -15.77 -20.70
N ASP A 614 -18.12 -15.27 -21.57
CA ASP A 614 -19.50 -15.76 -21.69
C ASP A 614 -19.59 -17.18 -22.26
N SER A 615 -20.73 -17.85 -22.07
CA SER A 615 -20.94 -19.22 -22.52
C SER A 615 -20.85 -19.39 -24.04
N GLY A 616 -21.23 -18.39 -24.81
CA GLY A 616 -21.10 -18.39 -26.26
C GLY A 616 -19.63 -18.41 -26.71
N THR A 617 -18.81 -17.56 -26.11
CA THR A 617 -17.35 -17.52 -26.33
C THR A 617 -16.67 -18.78 -25.80
N LEU A 618 -17.07 -19.30 -24.61
CA LEU A 618 -16.59 -20.59 -24.11
C LEU A 618 -16.82 -21.71 -25.15
N LYS A 619 -17.99 -21.76 -25.76
CA LYS A 619 -18.33 -22.78 -26.76
C LYS A 619 -17.59 -22.58 -28.09
N THR A 620 -17.60 -21.34 -28.63
CA THR A 620 -17.10 -21.09 -29.99
C THR A 620 -15.58 -20.97 -30.06
N VAL A 621 -14.93 -20.41 -29.04
CA VAL A 621 -13.48 -20.18 -29.01
C VAL A 621 -12.74 -21.29 -28.28
N PHE A 622 -13.26 -21.72 -27.14
CA PHE A 622 -12.59 -22.72 -26.30
C PHE A 622 -13.16 -24.15 -26.50
N GLY A 623 -14.25 -24.31 -27.24
CA GLY A 623 -14.90 -25.60 -27.48
C GLY A 623 -15.61 -26.16 -26.23
N ILE A 624 -15.82 -25.34 -25.19
CA ILE A 624 -16.38 -25.75 -23.90
C ILE A 624 -17.88 -25.44 -23.89
N ASP A 625 -18.72 -26.46 -24.02
CA ASP A 625 -20.16 -26.29 -23.94
C ASP A 625 -20.66 -26.45 -22.50
N THR A 626 -21.07 -25.34 -21.90
CA THR A 626 -21.57 -25.25 -20.52
C THR A 626 -23.10 -25.25 -20.42
N SER A 627 -23.81 -25.39 -21.52
CA SER A 627 -25.28 -25.26 -21.59
C SER A 627 -25.99 -26.25 -20.64
N THR A 628 -25.48 -27.50 -20.54
CA THR A 628 -26.04 -28.54 -19.66
C THR A 628 -25.75 -28.31 -18.16
N ALA A 629 -24.87 -27.39 -17.83
CA ALA A 629 -24.57 -27.00 -16.45
C ALA A 629 -25.21 -25.64 -16.09
N PHE A 630 -25.96 -25.01 -17.01
CA PHE A 630 -26.58 -23.70 -16.85
C PHE A 630 -25.57 -22.58 -16.44
N ILE A 631 -24.31 -22.67 -16.90
CA ILE A 631 -23.30 -21.67 -16.66
C ILE A 631 -23.30 -20.68 -17.83
N TYR A 632 -23.61 -19.42 -17.55
CA TYR A 632 -23.72 -18.34 -18.55
C TYR A 632 -22.40 -17.65 -18.86
N GLY A 633 -21.38 -17.87 -18.04
CA GLY A 633 -20.02 -17.35 -18.19
C GLY A 633 -19.19 -17.60 -16.96
N ALA A 634 -17.89 -17.46 -17.09
CA ALA A 634 -16.96 -17.73 -16.02
C ALA A 634 -15.66 -16.93 -16.14
N LEU A 635 -14.92 -16.79 -15.05
CA LEU A 635 -13.59 -16.20 -15.05
C LEU A 635 -12.54 -17.25 -15.46
N LEU A 636 -11.68 -16.85 -16.40
CA LEU A 636 -10.52 -17.60 -16.88
C LEU A 636 -9.26 -16.74 -16.89
N ASN A 637 -8.08 -17.36 -16.83
CA ASN A 637 -6.79 -16.68 -16.91
C ASN A 637 -6.37 -16.35 -18.37
N THR A 638 -7.16 -15.55 -19.06
CA THR A 638 -7.00 -15.30 -20.51
C THR A 638 -6.58 -13.87 -20.87
N LEU A 639 -6.59 -12.94 -19.91
CA LEU A 639 -6.24 -11.54 -20.14
C LEU A 639 -4.72 -11.34 -20.04
N ALA A 640 -4.16 -10.59 -21.00
CA ALA A 640 -2.79 -10.09 -20.99
C ALA A 640 -2.71 -8.65 -21.43
N TYR A 641 -1.90 -7.85 -20.75
CA TYR A 641 -1.62 -6.48 -21.12
C TYR A 641 -0.20 -6.07 -20.73
N ARG A 642 0.32 -5.04 -21.39
CA ARG A 642 1.60 -4.42 -21.05
C ARG A 642 1.42 -2.98 -20.64
N ALA A 643 2.37 -2.47 -19.85
CA ALA A 643 2.41 -1.08 -19.42
C ALA A 643 3.87 -0.63 -19.34
N GLN A 644 4.22 0.42 -20.07
CA GLN A 644 5.58 0.95 -20.11
C GLN A 644 5.55 2.47 -20.09
N GLY A 645 6.63 3.09 -19.62
CA GLY A 645 6.63 4.54 -19.55
C GLY A 645 7.87 5.14 -18.94
N PHE A 646 7.82 6.46 -18.76
CA PHE A 646 8.87 7.27 -18.18
C PHE A 646 8.36 7.95 -16.91
N GLU A 647 9.21 8.02 -15.91
CA GLU A 647 8.95 8.74 -14.66
C GLU A 647 10.06 9.76 -14.43
N GLY A 648 9.67 10.96 -14.00
CA GLY A 648 10.57 12.00 -13.55
C GLY A 648 10.15 12.52 -12.18
N GLU A 649 11.10 12.78 -11.30
CA GLU A 649 10.88 13.44 -10.00
C GLU A 649 11.97 14.47 -9.76
N LEU A 650 11.55 15.64 -9.27
CA LEU A 650 12.41 16.71 -8.81
C LEU A 650 12.11 16.96 -7.34
N GLN A 651 13.16 17.08 -6.54
CA GLN A 651 13.10 17.53 -5.16
C GLN A 651 14.13 18.64 -4.96
N TYR A 652 13.67 19.80 -4.46
CA TYR A 652 14.53 20.94 -4.22
C TYR A 652 14.32 21.52 -2.83
N ALA A 653 15.37 21.48 -2.03
CA ALA A 653 15.41 22.05 -0.68
C ALA A 653 16.51 23.14 -0.62
N PRO A 654 16.20 24.40 -0.99
CA PRO A 654 17.19 25.50 -0.99
C PRO A 654 17.71 25.81 0.41
N ASN A 655 16.92 25.53 1.43
CA ASN A 655 17.27 25.68 2.84
C ASN A 655 16.45 24.71 3.69
N SER A 656 16.65 24.72 5.01
CA SER A 656 15.95 23.83 5.95
C SER A 656 14.44 24.11 6.10
N HIS A 657 13.95 25.24 5.58
CA HIS A 657 12.55 25.65 5.73
C HIS A 657 11.69 25.37 4.50
N ILE A 658 12.27 25.19 3.34
CA ILE A 658 11.54 25.09 2.07
C ILE A 658 11.85 23.75 1.42
N LEU A 659 10.78 23.01 1.08
CA LEU A 659 10.85 21.81 0.27
C LEU A 659 9.89 21.93 -0.90
N LEU A 660 10.43 21.89 -2.11
CA LEU A 660 9.67 21.80 -3.35
C LEU A 660 9.82 20.39 -3.93
N ARG A 661 8.72 19.79 -4.32
CA ARG A 661 8.70 18.50 -5.02
C ARG A 661 7.82 18.58 -6.25
N GLY A 662 8.19 17.85 -7.28
CA GLY A 662 7.36 17.68 -8.46
C GLY A 662 7.65 16.35 -9.12
N GLY A 663 6.65 15.77 -9.73
CA GLY A 663 6.80 14.50 -10.45
C GLY A 663 5.86 14.42 -11.64
N TYR A 664 6.32 13.69 -12.64
CA TYR A 664 5.58 13.44 -13.87
C TYR A 664 5.76 12.00 -14.31
N THR A 665 4.70 11.39 -14.84
CA THR A 665 4.72 10.05 -15.42
C THR A 665 4.02 10.06 -16.76
N TYR A 666 4.69 9.51 -17.75
CA TYR A 666 4.08 9.09 -19.01
C TYR A 666 3.91 7.58 -19.02
N LEU A 667 2.70 7.09 -19.27
CA LEU A 667 2.31 5.68 -19.26
C LEU A 667 1.68 5.31 -20.61
N ALA A 668 2.29 4.38 -21.31
CA ALA A 668 1.70 3.69 -22.46
C ALA A 668 1.29 2.27 -22.03
N SER A 669 0.01 2.02 -21.92
CA SER A 669 -0.55 0.71 -21.59
C SER A 669 -1.49 0.23 -22.69
N ILE A 670 -1.53 -1.08 -22.94
CA ILE A 670 -2.34 -1.68 -23.99
C ILE A 670 -2.75 -3.11 -23.63
N VAL A 671 -4.02 -3.43 -23.82
CA VAL A 671 -4.54 -4.80 -23.74
C VAL A 671 -4.08 -5.55 -24.98
N GLU A 672 -3.31 -6.61 -24.82
CA GLU A 672 -2.74 -7.41 -25.90
C GLU A 672 -3.63 -8.63 -26.22
N GLN A 673 -4.31 -9.17 -25.19
CA GLN A 673 -5.18 -10.34 -25.33
C GLN A 673 -6.33 -10.23 -24.32
N SER A 674 -7.53 -10.51 -24.74
CA SER A 674 -8.74 -10.63 -23.94
C SER A 674 -9.78 -11.46 -24.70
N PHE A 675 -10.50 -12.30 -23.98
CA PHE A 675 -11.66 -13.06 -24.48
C PHE A 675 -12.94 -12.72 -23.72
N SER A 676 -12.91 -11.57 -23.01
CA SER A 676 -14.13 -11.07 -22.40
C SER A 676 -15.25 -10.86 -23.42
N THR A 677 -16.48 -10.88 -22.93
CA THR A 677 -17.67 -10.64 -23.78
C THR A 677 -17.52 -9.36 -24.58
N ASP A 678 -17.06 -8.28 -23.96
CA ASP A 678 -16.87 -6.99 -24.63
C ASP A 678 -15.79 -7.07 -25.73
N ALA A 679 -14.67 -7.74 -25.45
CA ALA A 679 -13.56 -7.87 -26.40
C ALA A 679 -13.89 -8.81 -27.58
N ALA A 680 -14.60 -9.92 -27.33
CA ALA A 680 -14.94 -10.92 -28.35
C ALA A 680 -16.06 -10.47 -29.26
N ALA A 681 -16.92 -9.59 -28.81
CA ALA A 681 -18.12 -9.15 -29.54
C ALA A 681 -17.84 -8.13 -30.67
N ASN A 682 -16.62 -7.77 -30.95
CA ASN A 682 -16.26 -6.77 -31.98
C ASN A 682 -17.09 -5.47 -31.90
N GLY A 683 -17.45 -5.05 -30.68
CA GLY A 683 -18.26 -3.88 -30.45
C GLY A 683 -19.76 -4.04 -30.78
N THR A 684 -20.24 -5.26 -30.99
CA THR A 684 -21.65 -5.51 -31.35
C THR A 684 -22.53 -5.90 -30.18
N SER A 685 -21.95 -6.41 -29.06
CA SER A 685 -22.74 -6.88 -27.92
C SER A 685 -23.18 -5.76 -26.97
N ALA A 686 -22.44 -4.65 -26.93
CA ALA A 686 -22.73 -3.49 -26.10
C ALA A 686 -22.82 -2.24 -27.01
N GLN A 687 -23.88 -2.13 -27.79
CA GLN A 687 -24.08 -0.99 -28.66
C GLN A 687 -25.12 -0.03 -28.12
N ASN A 688 -24.78 1.24 -28.07
CA ASN A 688 -25.78 2.28 -27.98
C ASN A 688 -26.47 2.40 -29.35
N PRO A 689 -27.79 2.33 -29.43
CA PRO A 689 -28.52 2.45 -30.71
C PRO A 689 -28.21 3.74 -31.48
N ASN A 690 -27.82 4.80 -30.77
CA ASN A 690 -27.46 6.09 -31.34
C ASN A 690 -26.01 6.18 -31.84
N LEU A 691 -25.20 5.13 -31.64
CA LEU A 691 -23.79 5.06 -32.00
C LEU A 691 -23.46 3.79 -32.79
N PRO A 692 -24.18 3.46 -33.86
CA PRO A 692 -23.99 2.22 -34.60
C PRO A 692 -22.58 2.14 -35.22
N GLY A 693 -21.96 0.95 -35.07
CA GLY A 693 -20.63 0.69 -35.62
C GLY A 693 -19.47 1.20 -34.76
N ILE A 694 -19.74 1.84 -33.62
CA ILE A 694 -18.71 2.32 -32.68
C ILE A 694 -18.53 1.28 -31.58
N PRO A 695 -17.30 0.72 -31.39
CA PRO A 695 -17.04 -0.25 -30.35
C PRO A 695 -17.26 0.37 -28.96
N ILE A 696 -18.07 -0.26 -28.15
CA ILE A 696 -18.39 0.12 -26.77
C ILE A 696 -18.20 -1.11 -25.88
N GLY A 697 -17.28 -1.05 -24.91
CA GLY A 697 -17.17 -2.03 -23.84
C GLY A 697 -17.96 -1.57 -22.62
N SER A 698 -18.72 -2.45 -21.98
CA SER A 698 -19.51 -2.09 -20.80
C SER A 698 -18.78 -2.37 -19.49
N SER A 699 -18.02 -3.45 -19.40
CA SER A 699 -17.34 -3.89 -18.18
C SER A 699 -15.85 -4.12 -18.34
N TYR A 700 -15.39 -4.43 -19.56
CA TYR A 700 -14.01 -4.80 -19.86
C TYR A 700 -13.41 -3.92 -20.97
N PRO A 701 -12.09 -3.62 -20.89
CA PRO A 701 -11.43 -2.89 -21.95
C PRO A 701 -11.30 -3.77 -23.21
N LEU A 702 -11.36 -3.12 -24.37
CA LEU A 702 -11.20 -3.79 -25.67
C LEU A 702 -9.72 -4.03 -25.98
N VAL A 703 -9.41 -5.08 -26.75
CA VAL A 703 -8.06 -5.35 -27.26
C VAL A 703 -7.57 -4.15 -28.08
N GLY A 704 -6.32 -3.76 -27.87
CA GLY A 704 -5.71 -2.58 -28.49
C GLY A 704 -6.00 -1.26 -27.78
N GLN A 705 -6.90 -1.25 -26.79
CA GLN A 705 -7.16 -0.10 -25.91
C GLN A 705 -6.40 -0.20 -24.59
N ARG A 706 -6.45 0.83 -23.76
CA ARG A 706 -5.85 0.83 -22.42
C ARG A 706 -6.74 0.04 -21.45
N PRO A 707 -6.15 -0.65 -20.46
CA PRO A 707 -6.92 -1.03 -19.29
C PRO A 707 -7.54 0.21 -18.64
N PHE A 708 -8.74 0.08 -18.09
CA PHE A 708 -9.47 1.21 -17.52
C PHE A 708 -8.71 1.91 -16.41
N ARG A 709 -8.88 3.24 -16.30
CA ARG A 709 -8.27 4.09 -15.28
C ARG A 709 -6.74 4.10 -15.31
N ARG A 710 -6.13 3.94 -16.50
CA ARG A 710 -4.70 4.08 -16.76
C ARG A 710 -4.45 5.31 -17.64
N PRO A 711 -4.50 6.52 -17.04
CA PRO A 711 -4.25 7.75 -17.79
C PRO A 711 -2.82 7.75 -18.34
N PRO A 712 -2.61 8.20 -19.57
CA PRO A 712 -1.27 8.27 -20.16
C PRO A 712 -0.36 9.29 -19.48
N GLN A 713 -0.91 10.26 -18.78
CA GLN A 713 -0.12 11.30 -18.12
C GLN A 713 -0.67 11.58 -16.73
N THR A 714 0.19 11.51 -15.73
CA THR A 714 -0.09 11.93 -14.36
C THR A 714 1.06 12.78 -13.86
N GLY A 715 0.78 13.67 -12.92
CA GLY A 715 1.82 14.44 -12.29
C GLY A 715 1.35 15.09 -11.00
N PHE A 716 2.31 15.57 -10.25
CA PHE A 716 2.08 16.27 -9.00
C PHE A 716 3.14 17.34 -8.76
N PHE A 717 2.80 18.26 -7.88
CA PHE A 717 3.76 19.15 -7.25
C PHE A 717 3.37 19.39 -5.80
N SER A 718 4.35 19.73 -4.98
CA SER A 718 4.13 20.20 -3.62
C SER A 718 5.18 21.23 -3.24
N ALA A 719 4.75 22.27 -2.52
CA ALA A 719 5.60 23.25 -1.88
C ALA A 719 5.29 23.23 -0.38
N LEU A 720 6.29 22.96 0.43
CA LEU A 720 6.21 22.94 1.88
C LEU A 720 7.13 24.00 2.44
N TYR A 721 6.60 24.78 3.37
CA TYR A 721 7.35 25.70 4.22
C TYR A 721 7.20 25.29 5.68
N GLU A 722 8.31 25.06 6.36
CA GLU A 722 8.38 24.75 7.78
C GLU A 722 9.22 25.81 8.49
N GLY A 723 8.56 26.72 9.20
CA GLY A 723 9.19 27.74 10.04
C GLY A 723 8.93 27.46 11.52
N THR A 724 9.47 28.30 12.39
CA THR A 724 9.34 28.14 13.85
C THR A 724 7.89 28.26 14.35
N LYS A 725 7.08 29.10 13.73
CA LYS A 725 5.67 29.34 14.10
C LYS A 725 4.68 28.97 13.01
N TRP A 726 5.11 28.96 11.76
CA TRP A 726 4.25 28.70 10.62
C TRP A 726 4.70 27.48 9.87
N THR A 727 3.76 26.59 9.57
CA THR A 727 3.93 25.56 8.55
C THR A 727 2.87 25.80 7.49
N ALA A 728 3.24 25.76 6.24
CA ALA A 728 2.31 25.90 5.13
C ALA A 728 2.67 24.91 4.02
N ALA A 729 1.68 24.32 3.40
CA ALA A 729 1.87 23.47 2.24
C ALA A 729 0.85 23.80 1.15
N PHE A 730 1.31 23.74 -0.08
CA PHE A 730 0.50 23.83 -1.28
C PHE A 730 0.80 22.60 -2.15
N LYS A 731 -0.23 21.83 -2.49
CA LYS A 731 -0.09 20.58 -3.20
C LYS A 731 -1.01 20.56 -4.42
N GLY A 732 -0.53 19.97 -5.51
CA GLY A 732 -1.34 19.74 -6.69
C GLY A 732 -1.12 18.35 -7.27
N ALA A 733 -2.16 17.79 -7.84
CA ALA A 733 -2.11 16.55 -8.61
C ALA A 733 -2.97 16.71 -9.88
N PHE A 734 -2.51 16.11 -10.96
CA PHE A 734 -3.26 16.09 -12.21
C PHE A 734 -3.20 14.72 -12.89
N SER A 735 -4.25 14.43 -13.65
CA SER A 735 -4.37 13.25 -14.48
C SER A 735 -4.98 13.65 -15.84
N SER A 736 -4.45 13.12 -16.92
CA SER A 736 -5.02 13.31 -18.25
C SER A 736 -6.25 12.41 -18.46
N ARG A 737 -6.92 12.58 -19.60
CA ARG A 737 -8.00 11.68 -20.05
C ARG A 737 -7.57 10.22 -19.99
N ALA A 738 -8.50 9.35 -19.57
CA ALA A 738 -8.26 7.91 -19.49
C ALA A 738 -9.40 7.13 -20.16
N ASP A 739 -9.10 5.87 -20.50
CA ASP A 739 -10.13 4.92 -20.88
C ASP A 739 -10.85 4.49 -19.61
N ASP A 740 -12.17 4.48 -19.64
CA ASP A 740 -13.05 4.02 -18.56
C ASP A 740 -14.35 3.48 -19.16
N SER A 741 -15.27 3.03 -18.33
CA SER A 741 -16.57 2.52 -18.72
C SER A 741 -17.69 3.23 -17.96
N THR A 742 -18.87 3.25 -18.55
CA THR A 742 -20.08 3.62 -17.80
C THR A 742 -20.51 2.53 -16.82
N PHE A 743 -19.96 1.30 -16.92
CA PHE A 743 -20.31 0.12 -16.11
C PHE A 743 -21.84 -0.18 -16.08
N LEU A 744 -22.54 0.21 -17.12
CA LEU A 744 -23.96 -0.05 -17.29
C LEU A 744 -24.17 -1.32 -18.12
N SER A 745 -25.19 -2.08 -17.79
CA SER A 745 -25.61 -3.26 -18.54
C SER A 745 -26.79 -2.92 -19.49
N TYR A 746 -27.25 -3.89 -20.27
CA TYR A 746 -28.37 -3.76 -21.20
C TYR A 746 -29.75 -3.51 -20.58
N SER A 747 -29.84 -2.86 -19.46
CA SER A 747 -31.06 -2.74 -18.68
C SER A 747 -31.67 -1.36 -18.72
N ASP A 748 -31.97 -0.88 -19.92
CA ASP A 748 -32.90 0.23 -20.08
C ASP A 748 -34.33 -0.24 -20.28
N ILE A 749 -35.27 0.70 -20.45
CA ILE A 749 -36.71 0.43 -20.66
C ILE A 749 -36.98 -0.49 -21.85
N ASN A 750 -36.11 -0.44 -22.86
CA ASN A 750 -36.30 -1.19 -24.11
C ASN A 750 -35.40 -2.45 -24.18
N GLY A 751 -34.60 -2.71 -23.12
CA GLY A 751 -33.56 -3.74 -23.13
C GLY A 751 -32.25 -3.30 -23.76
N ASP A 752 -32.16 -2.09 -24.28
CA ASP A 752 -30.97 -1.46 -24.87
C ASP A 752 -30.48 -0.37 -23.91
N ASN A 753 -29.22 -0.34 -23.58
CA ASN A 753 -28.70 0.71 -22.72
C ASN A 753 -28.29 1.94 -23.56
N THR A 754 -29.12 2.97 -23.53
CA THR A 754 -28.90 4.21 -24.30
C THR A 754 -27.83 5.12 -23.70
N LEU A 755 -27.40 4.86 -22.47
CA LEU A 755 -26.36 5.65 -21.77
C LEU A 755 -24.95 5.12 -21.99
N LEU A 756 -24.75 4.03 -22.71
CA LEU A 756 -23.41 3.52 -23.02
C LEU A 756 -22.66 4.49 -23.95
N LEU A 757 -21.41 4.77 -23.58
CA LEU A 757 -20.47 5.58 -24.35
C LEU A 757 -19.20 4.77 -24.67
N PRO A 758 -18.50 5.13 -25.78
CA PRO A 758 -17.23 4.51 -26.11
C PRO A 758 -16.21 4.68 -24.96
N ASN A 759 -15.50 3.60 -24.63
CA ASN A 759 -14.59 3.55 -23.48
C ASN A 759 -13.36 4.43 -23.66
N ARG A 760 -12.84 4.55 -24.88
CA ARG A 760 -11.58 5.23 -25.17
C ARG A 760 -11.65 6.72 -24.85
N ASN A 761 -10.74 7.18 -23.97
CA ASN A 761 -10.69 8.57 -23.50
C ASN A 761 -12.03 9.06 -22.93
N LEU A 762 -12.81 8.19 -22.32
CA LEU A 762 -14.11 8.54 -21.73
C LEU A 762 -13.97 9.47 -20.54
N ASP A 763 -13.01 9.20 -19.65
CA ASP A 763 -12.71 10.03 -18.48
C ASP A 763 -12.01 11.33 -18.90
N PHE A 764 -12.45 12.44 -18.31
CA PHE A 764 -11.89 13.78 -18.56
C PHE A 764 -10.51 13.99 -17.96
N GLY A 765 -10.12 13.17 -17.00
CA GLY A 765 -9.02 13.48 -16.10
C GLY A 765 -9.36 14.63 -15.13
N TYR A 766 -8.37 15.05 -14.34
CA TYR A 766 -8.58 16.09 -13.32
C TYR A 766 -7.32 16.93 -13.07
N ALA A 767 -7.55 18.09 -12.46
CA ALA A 767 -6.56 18.86 -11.72
C ALA A 767 -7.13 19.13 -10.33
N LYS A 768 -6.40 18.75 -9.28
CA LYS A 768 -6.77 18.97 -7.88
C LYS A 768 -5.68 19.80 -7.20
N LEU A 769 -6.10 20.87 -6.51
CA LEU A 769 -5.21 21.72 -5.72
C LEU A 769 -5.67 21.73 -4.27
N ASP A 770 -4.72 21.57 -3.35
CA ASP A 770 -4.97 21.60 -1.91
C ASP A 770 -3.95 22.55 -1.25
N ALA A 771 -4.37 23.22 -0.18
CA ALA A 771 -3.51 24.03 0.65
C ALA A 771 -3.77 23.75 2.12
N TYR A 772 -2.73 23.80 2.94
CA TYR A 772 -2.92 23.80 4.38
C TYR A 772 -1.93 24.72 5.07
N GLY A 773 -2.29 25.18 6.27
CA GLY A 773 -1.41 26.01 7.09
C GLY A 773 -1.64 25.75 8.57
N THR A 774 -0.57 25.81 9.35
CA THR A 774 -0.59 25.70 10.81
C THR A 774 0.12 26.91 11.41
N TYR A 775 -0.41 27.46 12.48
CA TYR A 775 0.22 28.51 13.28
C TYR A 775 0.37 28.03 14.73
N ALA A 776 1.61 27.95 15.19
CA ALA A 776 1.96 27.65 16.58
C ALA A 776 1.84 28.96 17.41
N ALA A 777 0.71 29.13 18.10
CA ALA A 777 0.49 30.28 19.00
C ALA A 777 1.41 30.18 20.21
N THR A 778 1.59 28.98 20.74
CA THR A 778 2.56 28.64 21.80
C THR A 778 3.18 27.29 21.50
N ASN A 779 4.11 26.80 22.33
CA ASN A 779 4.66 25.43 22.22
C ASN A 779 3.62 24.34 22.48
N HIS A 780 2.46 24.71 23.04
CA HIS A 780 1.40 23.79 23.44
C HIS A 780 0.12 23.92 22.60
N ILE A 781 -0.08 25.03 21.92
CA ILE A 781 -1.32 25.31 21.19
C ILE A 781 -1.00 25.78 19.78
N SER A 782 -1.57 25.10 18.81
CA SER A 782 -1.50 25.48 17.39
C SER A 782 -2.91 25.52 16.79
N ALA A 783 -3.14 26.46 15.90
CA ALA A 783 -4.33 26.52 15.04
C ALA A 783 -3.95 26.08 13.64
N PHE A 784 -4.87 25.45 12.92
CA PHE A 784 -4.66 25.07 11.54
C PHE A 784 -5.88 25.24 10.66
N ALA A 785 -5.65 25.33 9.37
CA ALA A 785 -6.68 25.30 8.34
C ALA A 785 -6.24 24.43 7.17
N GLU A 786 -7.16 23.65 6.62
CA GLU A 786 -7.00 22.87 5.40
C GLU A 786 -8.04 23.30 4.38
N LEU A 787 -7.61 23.52 3.14
CA LEU A 787 -8.42 23.84 1.98
C LEU A 787 -8.21 22.74 0.96
N GLY A 788 -9.20 21.88 0.77
CA GLY A 788 -9.15 20.77 -0.18
C GLY A 788 -9.89 21.10 -1.46
N ASN A 789 -9.35 20.60 -2.57
CA ASN A 789 -9.94 20.75 -3.90
C ASN A 789 -10.31 22.21 -4.24
N LEU A 790 -9.35 23.11 -4.19
CA LEU A 790 -9.52 24.55 -4.44
C LEU A 790 -10.19 24.87 -5.79
N LEU A 791 -10.05 23.98 -6.76
CA LEU A 791 -10.68 24.11 -8.08
C LEU A 791 -12.12 23.60 -8.11
N SER A 792 -12.62 23.04 -7.02
CA SER A 792 -13.93 22.39 -6.91
C SER A 792 -14.20 21.36 -8.02
N GLN A 793 -13.17 20.65 -8.48
CA GLN A 793 -13.25 19.65 -9.53
C GLN A 793 -13.85 18.35 -8.98
N GLN A 794 -15.03 17.98 -9.45
CA GLN A 794 -15.70 16.76 -8.97
C GLN A 794 -15.34 15.51 -9.77
N ARG A 795 -14.70 15.64 -10.93
CA ARG A 795 -14.27 14.52 -11.79
C ARG A 795 -12.89 13.99 -11.41
N ILE A 796 -12.70 13.63 -10.13
CA ILE A 796 -11.43 13.15 -9.58
C ILE A 796 -11.41 11.62 -9.48
N GLY A 797 -12.56 10.99 -9.57
CA GLY A 797 -12.76 9.54 -9.48
C GLY A 797 -13.17 8.92 -10.81
N PRO A 798 -13.65 7.69 -10.80
CA PRO A 798 -14.21 7.02 -11.97
C PRO A 798 -15.38 7.80 -12.57
N VAL A 799 -15.58 7.64 -13.87
CA VAL A 799 -16.71 8.26 -14.57
C VAL A 799 -18.03 7.88 -13.87
N GLY A 800 -18.87 8.86 -13.62
CA GLY A 800 -20.17 8.70 -12.96
C GLY A 800 -20.15 8.84 -11.42
N TYR A 801 -18.99 8.89 -10.80
CA TYR A 801 -18.83 9.00 -9.34
C TYR A 801 -18.24 10.36 -8.94
N PRO A 802 -19.06 11.39 -8.70
CA PRO A 802 -18.56 12.72 -8.41
C PRO A 802 -17.85 12.77 -7.06
N GLY A 803 -16.62 13.29 -7.07
CA GLY A 803 -15.84 13.54 -5.88
C GLY A 803 -16.37 14.75 -5.09
N LEU A 804 -15.77 14.99 -3.91
CA LEU A 804 -16.09 16.18 -3.11
C LEU A 804 -15.73 17.45 -3.87
N PRO A 805 -16.61 18.47 -3.88
CA PRO A 805 -16.26 19.81 -4.33
C PRO A 805 -15.23 20.46 -3.38
N PHE A 806 -15.09 21.77 -3.43
CA PHE A 806 -14.23 22.49 -2.49
C PHE A 806 -14.58 22.16 -1.04
N THR A 807 -13.56 21.79 -0.25
CA THR A 807 -13.67 21.53 1.18
C THR A 807 -12.78 22.48 1.98
N PHE A 808 -13.23 22.84 3.17
CA PHE A 808 -12.37 23.47 4.17
C PHE A 808 -12.58 22.83 5.54
N ARG A 809 -11.51 22.78 6.32
CA ARG A 809 -11.54 22.40 7.74
C ARG A 809 -10.62 23.34 8.51
N THR A 810 -11.01 23.67 9.72
CA THR A 810 -10.18 24.45 10.64
C THR A 810 -10.25 23.86 12.03
N GLY A 811 -9.15 23.95 12.76
CA GLY A 811 -9.09 23.30 14.07
C GLY A 811 -7.95 23.77 14.94
N LEU A 812 -7.86 23.14 16.09
CA LEU A 812 -6.85 23.39 17.11
C LEU A 812 -6.12 22.09 17.44
N LYS A 813 -4.83 22.22 17.72
CA LYS A 813 -3.99 21.17 18.31
C LYS A 813 -3.51 21.62 19.67
N ILE A 814 -3.60 20.72 20.64
CA ILE A 814 -3.14 20.93 22.02
C ILE A 814 -2.14 19.85 22.36
N ARG A 815 -0.96 20.24 22.81
CA ARG A 815 0.11 19.34 23.26
C ARG A 815 0.36 19.54 24.75
N VAL A 816 0.39 18.44 25.49
CA VAL A 816 0.70 18.44 26.94
C VAL A 816 1.82 17.45 27.21
N GLY A 817 2.82 17.88 27.94
CA GLY A 817 4.00 17.07 28.27
C GLY A 817 5.07 17.05 27.16
N GLY A 818 6.07 16.21 27.36
CA GLY A 818 7.18 16.05 26.39
C GLY A 818 8.38 16.97 26.62
N ASP A 819 8.33 17.89 27.58
CA ASP A 819 9.42 18.85 27.89
C ASP A 819 10.38 18.33 28.97
#